data_0ce616bf41d4ecb8dd343c750138460f
#
_entry.id   0ce616bf41d4ecb8dd343c750138460f
#
_cell.length_a   1.000
_cell.length_b   1.000
_cell.length_c   1.000
_cell.angle_alpha   90.00
_cell.angle_beta   90.00
_cell.angle_gamma   90.00
#
_symmetry.space_group_name_H-M   'P 1'
#
loop_
_entity.id
_entity.type
_entity.pdbx_description
1 polymer ?
#
loop_
_entity_poly.entity_id
_entity_poly.type
_entity_poly.pdbx_seq_one_letter_code
_entity_poly.pdbx_strand_id
1 'polypeptide(L)'
;MEKAQSAGRSGGILAVLAFAGIVASLTQTLVVPLLGELPQILDTSAANATWVVTVSLLAAAVTTPVSGRLGDLYGKRLVLLASTVPLLAGSVLCAVSSSLWPMIIGRGLQGMSAGIVPVGIAALRDLLPREKLGSGIALISSSLGIGGALGLPMAAAIVQYSNWRVLFWVVAGLAVAVFLLILVLIPSTPRAVDVGRFDYLGAVGLGAGLVCLLLAVSKGSGWGWGSGLTIGLFVAAVVVLLLWGWWELSTRAPLVDLRVAAQPQVLLTNGASLTIGMAMYAQSLVVPQLMQLPEATGYGLGQSMMAMGLWMAPSGLMMMLVSPVGAKLSAARGPKTTLITGCVIIAAGYGAAIGLTGTAWGLMIATIIIGTGTGFAYGAMPALIMSAVPMSETAAANSFNTLMRSIGTSTAAAIVGAVLAQMTISMGGQSLPSENGFRVSLLIGCGVAALGALVACFIPGVRRAAAVRAAAEAAAHETADVDHAPATDSVVAGVPEPAAVAAAIPALPVTDGPVAFGRVHDTRGTALPGAVLTLISLSGRQIGRTTSTSDGYFEVNAPEPGSYVLIASTDGRRPDASTVTLGELPSPCDVTLSAISGMAGTVTRADDGTPVAEARVSALDSRGEVLASAATDEAGGFVLAEVPDGDFTVAASAAGYHPTAVPVRAAGSEDAHLEIALRASSSLRGIVRGHSGLPLAGARVTLTDWVGNVVDTAITGPDGVYAFADLDEGTYTVVASGYAPVHTPVTVGPESAELNVELGHGVSNEIEAGDPTLPAQPAVVQHAAE
;
A
#
# COMPACT_ATOMS: atom_id res chain seq x y z
N MET A 1 -5.42 -4.15 32.05
CA MET A 1 -6.22 -5.21 31.41
C MET A 1 -6.54 -4.87 29.95
N GLU A 2 -6.84 -3.65 29.60
CA GLU A 2 -7.17 -3.17 28.24
C GLU A 2 -6.05 -3.40 27.20
N LYS A 3 -4.79 -3.13 27.52
CA LYS A 3 -3.63 -3.43 26.65
C LYS A 3 -3.44 -4.93 26.35
N ALA A 4 -3.81 -5.81 27.27
CA ALA A 4 -3.72 -7.25 27.06
C ALA A 4 -4.87 -7.78 26.19
N GLN A 5 -6.07 -7.21 26.31
CA GLN A 5 -7.22 -7.54 25.46
C GLN A 5 -7.05 -7.04 24.03
N SER A 6 -6.50 -5.84 23.83
CA SER A 6 -6.17 -5.31 22.50
C SER A 6 -5.04 -6.10 21.81
N ALA A 7 -4.05 -6.56 22.57
CA ALA A 7 -2.97 -7.40 22.04
C ALA A 7 -3.48 -8.80 21.62
N GLY A 8 -4.38 -9.40 22.39
CA GLY A 8 -5.00 -10.68 22.05
C GLY A 8 -5.88 -10.62 20.80
N ARG A 9 -6.66 -9.55 20.66
CA ARG A 9 -7.52 -9.32 19.49
C ARG A 9 -6.72 -9.10 18.20
N SER A 10 -5.64 -8.34 18.26
CA SER A 10 -4.73 -8.14 17.11
C SER A 10 -4.06 -9.45 16.68
N GLY A 11 -3.65 -10.31 17.64
CA GLY A 11 -3.09 -11.63 17.35
C GLY A 11 -4.10 -12.58 16.68
N GLY A 12 -5.35 -12.57 17.13
CA GLY A 12 -6.42 -13.36 16.53
C GLY A 12 -6.72 -12.96 15.08
N ILE A 13 -6.83 -11.67 14.79
CA ILE A 13 -7.05 -11.15 13.43
C ILE A 13 -5.91 -11.60 12.49
N LEU A 14 -4.68 -11.47 12.95
CA LEU A 14 -3.51 -11.85 12.19
C LEU A 14 -3.46 -13.35 11.89
N ALA A 15 -3.76 -14.18 12.88
CA ALA A 15 -3.81 -15.63 12.74
C ALA A 15 -4.89 -16.08 11.73
N VAL A 16 -6.09 -15.46 11.77
CA VAL A 16 -7.18 -15.78 10.83
C VAL A 16 -6.80 -15.42 9.39
N LEU A 17 -6.23 -14.23 9.17
CA LEU A 17 -5.84 -13.79 7.83
C LEU A 17 -4.65 -14.61 7.28
N ALA A 18 -3.70 -14.99 8.13
CA ALA A 18 -2.61 -15.89 7.75
C ALA A 18 -3.14 -17.29 7.42
N PHE A 19 -4.07 -17.82 8.21
CA PHE A 19 -4.71 -19.10 7.93
C PHE A 19 -5.50 -19.08 6.62
N ALA A 20 -6.25 -18.01 6.35
CA ALA A 20 -6.93 -17.81 5.08
C ALA A 20 -5.96 -17.78 3.89
N GLY A 21 -4.79 -17.15 4.05
CA GLY A 21 -3.70 -17.14 3.06
C GLY A 21 -3.13 -18.55 2.82
N ILE A 22 -2.93 -19.35 3.88
CA ILE A 22 -2.50 -20.76 3.76
C ILE A 22 -3.53 -21.56 2.94
N VAL A 23 -4.81 -21.46 3.26
CA VAL A 23 -5.88 -22.20 2.57
C VAL A 23 -5.97 -21.79 1.09
N ALA A 24 -5.89 -20.49 0.79
CA ALA A 24 -5.89 -19.99 -0.58
C ALA A 24 -4.70 -20.52 -1.40
N SER A 25 -3.50 -20.55 -0.82
CA SER A 25 -2.29 -21.07 -1.47
C SER A 25 -2.34 -22.59 -1.64
N LEU A 26 -2.77 -23.31 -0.61
CA LEU A 26 -2.93 -24.75 -0.60
C LEU A 26 -3.85 -25.22 -1.73
N THR A 27 -4.94 -24.51 -1.99
CA THR A 27 -5.90 -24.82 -3.06
C THR A 27 -5.27 -24.83 -4.45
N GLN A 28 -4.23 -24.05 -4.68
CA GLN A 28 -3.54 -23.99 -5.98
C GLN A 28 -2.59 -25.18 -6.20
N THR A 29 -1.98 -25.69 -5.12
CA THR A 29 -0.96 -26.75 -5.21
C THR A 29 -1.54 -28.17 -5.10
N LEU A 30 -2.70 -28.33 -4.45
CA LEU A 30 -3.34 -29.63 -4.22
C LEU A 30 -3.66 -30.44 -5.48
N VAL A 31 -3.91 -29.80 -6.61
CA VAL A 31 -4.29 -30.48 -7.86
C VAL A 31 -3.07 -30.93 -8.67
N VAL A 32 -1.89 -30.37 -8.39
CA VAL A 32 -0.67 -30.69 -9.15
C VAL A 32 -0.37 -32.19 -9.17
N PRO A 33 -0.45 -32.95 -8.06
CA PRO A 33 -0.24 -34.40 -8.07
C PRO A 33 -1.25 -35.18 -8.91
N LEU A 34 -2.47 -34.68 -9.03
CA LEU A 34 -3.52 -35.35 -9.79
C LEU A 34 -3.38 -35.20 -11.31
N LEU A 35 -2.58 -34.24 -11.80
CA LEU A 35 -2.51 -33.91 -13.24
C LEU A 35 -2.19 -35.09 -14.11
N GLY A 36 -1.36 -36.02 -13.65
CA GLY A 36 -1.03 -37.24 -14.38
C GLY A 36 -2.16 -38.27 -14.46
N GLU A 37 -3.05 -38.29 -13.46
CA GLU A 37 -4.15 -39.23 -13.31
C GLU A 37 -5.49 -38.65 -13.81
N LEU A 38 -5.62 -37.32 -13.89
CA LEU A 38 -6.86 -36.62 -14.29
C LEU A 38 -7.40 -37.10 -15.65
N PRO A 39 -6.58 -37.41 -16.71
CA PRO A 39 -7.10 -37.92 -17.95
C PRO A 39 -7.87 -39.23 -17.80
N GLN A 40 -7.39 -40.10 -16.92
CA GLN A 40 -8.04 -41.40 -16.64
C GLN A 40 -9.25 -41.22 -15.68
N ILE A 41 -9.11 -40.36 -14.66
CA ILE A 41 -10.18 -40.09 -13.68
C ILE A 41 -11.41 -39.45 -14.33
N LEU A 42 -11.21 -38.55 -15.30
CA LEU A 42 -12.26 -37.76 -15.94
C LEU A 42 -12.61 -38.21 -17.36
N ASP A 43 -12.05 -39.34 -17.80
CA ASP A 43 -12.21 -39.90 -19.18
C ASP A 43 -12.02 -38.82 -20.25
N THR A 44 -10.83 -38.21 -20.25
CA THR A 44 -10.53 -37.06 -21.12
C THR A 44 -9.08 -37.11 -21.62
N SER A 45 -8.76 -36.27 -22.61
CA SER A 45 -7.37 -36.14 -23.09
C SER A 45 -6.51 -35.36 -22.08
N ALA A 46 -5.20 -35.62 -22.06
CA ALA A 46 -4.24 -34.88 -21.25
C ALA A 46 -4.28 -33.38 -21.53
N ALA A 47 -4.49 -32.97 -22.80
CA ALA A 47 -4.65 -31.57 -23.17
C ALA A 47 -5.88 -30.90 -22.52
N ASN A 48 -6.99 -31.65 -22.44
CA ASN A 48 -8.20 -31.16 -21.76
C ASN A 48 -8.06 -31.14 -20.23
N ALA A 49 -7.37 -32.11 -19.63
CA ALA A 49 -7.13 -32.16 -18.19
C ALA A 49 -6.36 -30.92 -17.70
N THR A 50 -5.47 -30.33 -18.51
CA THR A 50 -4.74 -29.10 -18.14
C THR A 50 -5.65 -27.89 -17.93
N TRP A 51 -6.90 -27.89 -18.46
CA TRP A 51 -7.87 -26.84 -18.20
C TRP A 51 -8.25 -26.72 -16.72
N VAL A 52 -8.19 -27.82 -15.97
CA VAL A 52 -8.45 -27.84 -14.52
C VAL A 52 -7.52 -26.90 -13.76
N VAL A 53 -6.28 -26.73 -14.20
CA VAL A 53 -5.33 -25.76 -13.62
C VAL A 53 -5.49 -24.39 -14.27
N THR A 54 -5.54 -24.35 -15.61
CA THR A 54 -5.59 -23.09 -16.37
C THR A 54 -6.78 -22.22 -15.95
N VAL A 55 -7.97 -22.77 -15.80
CA VAL A 55 -9.17 -21.98 -15.45
C VAL A 55 -9.07 -21.35 -14.06
N SER A 56 -8.46 -22.04 -13.10
CA SER A 56 -8.30 -21.47 -11.75
C SER A 56 -7.33 -20.28 -11.73
N LEU A 57 -6.26 -20.34 -12.54
CA LEU A 57 -5.31 -19.23 -12.70
C LEU A 57 -5.95 -18.04 -13.44
N LEU A 58 -6.75 -18.32 -14.49
CA LEU A 58 -7.49 -17.28 -15.20
C LEU A 58 -8.50 -16.59 -14.29
N ALA A 59 -9.32 -17.36 -13.57
CA ALA A 59 -10.29 -16.80 -12.62
C ALA A 59 -9.60 -15.99 -11.52
N ALA A 60 -8.47 -16.48 -10.98
CA ALA A 60 -7.68 -15.76 -9.99
C ALA A 60 -7.17 -14.41 -10.53
N ALA A 61 -6.64 -14.38 -11.75
CA ALA A 61 -6.11 -13.17 -12.35
C ALA A 61 -7.19 -12.10 -12.58
N VAL A 62 -8.37 -12.51 -13.03
CA VAL A 62 -9.51 -11.60 -13.28
C VAL A 62 -10.13 -11.11 -11.97
N THR A 63 -10.34 -11.99 -11.00
CA THR A 63 -11.08 -11.64 -9.79
C THR A 63 -10.24 -10.93 -8.74
N THR A 64 -8.92 -11.07 -8.76
CA THR A 64 -8.03 -10.42 -7.80
C THR A 64 -8.16 -8.89 -7.80
N PRO A 65 -7.99 -8.16 -8.92
CA PRO A 65 -8.18 -6.69 -8.94
C PRO A 65 -9.62 -6.28 -8.64
N VAL A 66 -10.61 -7.04 -9.11
CA VAL A 66 -12.03 -6.82 -8.81
C VAL A 66 -12.28 -6.91 -7.30
N SER A 67 -11.77 -7.96 -6.64
CA SER A 67 -11.91 -8.12 -5.18
C SER A 67 -11.25 -6.98 -4.41
N GLY A 68 -10.11 -6.48 -4.87
CA GLY A 68 -9.45 -5.32 -4.29
C GLY A 68 -10.32 -4.09 -4.31
N ARG A 69 -10.84 -3.71 -5.48
CA ARG A 69 -11.71 -2.54 -5.63
C ARG A 69 -13.01 -2.69 -4.83
N LEU A 70 -13.63 -3.88 -4.87
CA LEU A 70 -14.80 -4.16 -4.03
C LEU A 70 -14.48 -4.04 -2.54
N GLY A 71 -13.28 -4.44 -2.11
CA GLY A 71 -12.80 -4.32 -0.74
C GLY A 71 -12.70 -2.87 -0.27
N ASP A 72 -12.23 -1.98 -1.14
CA ASP A 72 -12.16 -0.54 -0.86
C ASP A 72 -13.56 0.11 -0.87
N LEU A 73 -14.47 -0.30 -1.79
CA LEU A 73 -15.83 0.25 -1.90
C LEU A 73 -16.81 -0.23 -0.81
N TYR A 74 -16.85 -1.54 -0.57
CA TYR A 74 -17.89 -2.17 0.27
C TYR A 74 -17.39 -2.63 1.63
N GLY A 75 -16.10 -2.48 1.89
CA GLY A 75 -15.45 -2.91 3.13
C GLY A 75 -14.79 -4.28 3.01
N LYS A 76 -13.58 -4.37 3.55
CA LYS A 76 -12.68 -5.52 3.37
C LYS A 76 -13.22 -6.81 3.98
N ARG A 77 -13.89 -6.74 5.16
CA ARG A 77 -14.53 -7.90 5.79
C ARG A 77 -15.59 -8.56 4.90
N LEU A 78 -16.47 -7.76 4.28
CA LEU A 78 -17.54 -8.30 3.43
C LEU A 78 -16.95 -9.03 2.22
N VAL A 79 -15.91 -8.45 1.60
CA VAL A 79 -15.28 -9.05 0.43
C VAL A 79 -14.47 -10.29 0.79
N LEU A 80 -13.83 -10.32 1.96
CA LEU A 80 -13.20 -11.55 2.48
C LEU A 80 -14.21 -12.69 2.64
N LEU A 81 -15.37 -12.42 3.27
CA LEU A 81 -16.45 -13.40 3.39
C LEU A 81 -17.00 -13.82 2.01
N ALA A 82 -17.27 -12.85 1.13
CA ALA A 82 -17.76 -13.12 -0.22
C ALA A 82 -16.79 -13.97 -1.04
N SER A 83 -15.47 -13.80 -0.86
CA SER A 83 -14.44 -14.59 -1.54
C SER A 83 -14.32 -16.03 -1.03
N THR A 84 -14.75 -16.31 0.21
CA THR A 84 -14.75 -17.69 0.73
C THR A 84 -15.92 -18.53 0.23
N VAL A 85 -17.03 -17.89 -0.19
CA VAL A 85 -18.21 -18.60 -0.72
C VAL A 85 -17.90 -19.36 -2.01
N PRO A 86 -17.33 -18.74 -3.06
CA PRO A 86 -16.95 -19.48 -4.28
C PRO A 86 -15.85 -20.50 -4.01
N LEU A 87 -14.95 -20.28 -3.03
CA LEU A 87 -13.97 -21.29 -2.62
C LEU A 87 -14.67 -22.55 -2.10
N LEU A 88 -15.63 -22.39 -1.20
CA LEU A 88 -16.42 -23.49 -0.66
C LEU A 88 -17.24 -24.19 -1.75
N ALA A 89 -18.03 -23.42 -2.50
CA ALA A 89 -18.89 -23.98 -3.55
C ALA A 89 -18.07 -24.72 -4.62
N GLY A 90 -16.95 -24.15 -5.04
CA GLY A 90 -16.03 -24.76 -5.99
C GLY A 90 -15.39 -26.04 -5.46
N SER A 91 -15.03 -26.08 -4.18
CA SER A 91 -14.46 -27.26 -3.53
C SER A 91 -15.48 -28.41 -3.45
N VAL A 92 -16.71 -28.10 -3.04
CA VAL A 92 -17.80 -29.10 -3.03
C VAL A 92 -18.08 -29.61 -4.44
N LEU A 93 -18.15 -28.71 -5.44
CA LEU A 93 -18.40 -29.11 -6.83
C LEU A 93 -17.28 -30.00 -7.39
N CYS A 94 -16.01 -29.69 -7.10
CA CYS A 94 -14.89 -30.56 -7.45
C CYS A 94 -14.96 -31.93 -6.76
N ALA A 95 -15.31 -31.97 -5.48
CA ALA A 95 -15.39 -33.21 -4.69
C ALA A 95 -16.47 -34.19 -5.22
N VAL A 96 -17.60 -33.66 -5.71
CA VAL A 96 -18.70 -34.49 -6.24
C VAL A 96 -18.60 -34.69 -7.75
N SER A 97 -17.63 -34.09 -8.42
CA SER A 97 -17.51 -34.16 -9.88
C SER A 97 -17.20 -35.58 -10.35
N SER A 98 -17.80 -35.96 -11.47
CA SER A 98 -17.55 -37.23 -12.19
C SER A 98 -17.10 -37.01 -13.64
N SER A 99 -17.00 -35.77 -14.10
CA SER A 99 -16.64 -35.39 -15.45
C SER A 99 -15.84 -34.08 -15.47
N LEU A 100 -15.25 -33.80 -16.66
CA LEU A 100 -14.35 -32.63 -16.83
C LEU A 100 -15.04 -31.29 -16.58
N TRP A 101 -16.27 -31.05 -17.05
CA TRP A 101 -16.92 -29.75 -16.98
C TRP A 101 -17.24 -29.28 -15.56
N PRO A 102 -17.87 -30.09 -14.68
CA PRO A 102 -18.04 -29.69 -13.27
C PRO A 102 -16.70 -29.43 -12.57
N MET A 103 -15.66 -30.21 -12.88
CA MET A 103 -14.32 -29.99 -12.33
C MET A 103 -13.76 -28.62 -12.76
N ILE A 104 -13.86 -28.26 -14.05
CA ILE A 104 -13.43 -26.96 -14.58
C ILE A 104 -14.20 -25.83 -13.89
N ILE A 105 -15.54 -25.93 -13.78
CA ILE A 105 -16.36 -24.91 -13.14
C ILE A 105 -15.97 -24.76 -11.67
N GLY A 106 -15.84 -25.87 -10.94
CA GLY A 106 -15.43 -25.88 -9.54
C GLY A 106 -14.05 -25.24 -9.34
N ARG A 107 -13.09 -25.53 -10.22
CA ARG A 107 -11.75 -24.92 -10.20
C ARG A 107 -11.77 -23.43 -10.52
N GLY A 108 -12.64 -23.01 -11.44
CA GLY A 108 -12.87 -21.59 -11.71
C GLY A 108 -13.40 -20.85 -10.47
N LEU A 109 -14.40 -21.43 -9.79
CA LEU A 109 -14.92 -20.89 -8.53
C LEU A 109 -13.84 -20.82 -7.43
N GLN A 110 -13.01 -21.87 -7.28
CA GLN A 110 -11.89 -21.82 -6.34
C GLN A 110 -10.90 -20.70 -6.68
N GLY A 111 -10.61 -20.48 -7.97
CA GLY A 111 -9.74 -19.39 -8.44
C GLY A 111 -10.24 -18.00 -8.02
N MET A 112 -11.56 -17.80 -7.95
CA MET A 112 -12.16 -16.54 -7.52
C MET A 112 -11.81 -16.13 -6.07
N SER A 113 -11.31 -17.06 -5.25
CA SER A 113 -10.87 -16.76 -3.88
C SER A 113 -9.49 -16.08 -3.78
N ALA A 114 -8.76 -15.95 -4.88
CA ALA A 114 -7.38 -15.42 -4.87
C ALA A 114 -7.28 -13.98 -4.31
N GLY A 115 -8.36 -13.22 -4.35
CA GLY A 115 -8.47 -11.89 -3.73
C GLY A 115 -8.36 -11.86 -2.21
N ILE A 116 -8.52 -13.00 -1.51
CA ILE A 116 -8.45 -13.08 -0.03
C ILE A 116 -7.13 -12.52 0.50
N VAL A 117 -6.01 -12.84 -0.13
CA VAL A 117 -4.68 -12.43 0.35
C VAL A 117 -4.45 -10.90 0.23
N PRO A 118 -4.57 -10.28 -0.95
CA PRO A 118 -4.34 -8.84 -1.07
C PRO A 118 -5.37 -8.00 -0.30
N VAL A 119 -6.64 -8.42 -0.25
CA VAL A 119 -7.67 -7.76 0.57
C VAL A 119 -7.38 -7.95 2.06
N GLY A 120 -6.90 -9.14 2.48
CA GLY A 120 -6.47 -9.42 3.84
C GLY A 120 -5.29 -8.54 4.27
N ILE A 121 -4.27 -8.37 3.41
CA ILE A 121 -3.14 -7.46 3.64
C ILE A 121 -3.64 -6.02 3.78
N ALA A 122 -4.55 -5.57 2.90
CA ALA A 122 -5.14 -4.24 2.99
C ALA A 122 -5.95 -4.04 4.28
N ALA A 123 -6.66 -5.08 4.75
CA ALA A 123 -7.39 -5.02 6.01
C ALA A 123 -6.48 -4.83 7.24
N LEU A 124 -5.22 -5.30 7.20
CA LEU A 124 -4.28 -5.06 8.30
C LEU A 124 -3.99 -3.58 8.53
N ARG A 125 -3.98 -2.77 7.45
CA ARG A 125 -3.73 -1.33 7.53
C ARG A 125 -4.81 -0.62 8.35
N ASP A 126 -6.05 -1.14 8.30
CA ASP A 126 -7.19 -0.58 9.02
C ASP A 126 -7.32 -1.16 10.46
N LEU A 127 -6.80 -2.37 10.69
CA LEU A 127 -7.07 -3.14 11.90
C LEU A 127 -5.90 -3.23 12.88
N LEU A 128 -4.67 -2.93 12.43
CA LEU A 128 -3.48 -3.05 13.25
C LEU A 128 -2.82 -1.70 13.54
N PRO A 129 -2.24 -1.52 14.74
CA PRO A 129 -1.35 -0.41 15.03
C PRO A 129 -0.16 -0.37 14.05
N ARG A 130 0.36 0.82 13.75
CA ARG A 130 1.46 1.05 12.79
C ARG A 130 2.69 0.21 13.09
N GLU A 131 3.02 0.01 14.38
CA GLU A 131 4.18 -0.76 14.84
C GLU A 131 4.10 -2.25 14.49
N LYS A 132 2.87 -2.79 14.40
CA LYS A 132 2.61 -4.22 14.09
C LYS A 132 2.30 -4.46 12.61
N LEU A 133 2.07 -3.41 11.84
CA LEU A 133 1.66 -3.52 10.44
C LEU A 133 2.71 -4.26 9.59
N GLY A 134 3.98 -3.88 9.70
CA GLY A 134 5.07 -4.51 8.94
C GLY A 134 5.20 -6.01 9.20
N SER A 135 5.14 -6.41 10.47
CA SER A 135 5.18 -7.84 10.85
C SER A 135 3.92 -8.59 10.40
N GLY A 136 2.77 -7.94 10.43
CA GLY A 136 1.50 -8.50 9.96
C GLY A 136 1.51 -8.76 8.45
N ILE A 137 1.94 -7.79 7.65
CA ILE A 137 2.10 -7.93 6.19
C ILE A 137 3.06 -9.08 5.88
N ALA A 138 4.21 -9.11 6.55
CA ALA A 138 5.21 -10.15 6.35
C ALA A 138 4.66 -11.55 6.67
N LEU A 139 3.88 -11.70 7.75
CA LEU A 139 3.28 -12.99 8.13
C LEU A 139 2.22 -13.46 7.13
N ILE A 140 1.28 -12.60 6.70
CA ILE A 140 0.28 -12.99 5.70
C ILE A 140 0.95 -13.31 4.37
N SER A 141 1.93 -12.51 3.96
CA SER A 141 2.65 -12.75 2.70
C SER A 141 3.41 -14.08 2.73
N SER A 142 4.01 -14.43 3.87
CA SER A 142 4.75 -15.68 4.04
C SER A 142 3.87 -16.90 4.26
N SER A 143 2.61 -16.72 4.67
CA SER A 143 1.62 -17.81 4.80
C SER A 143 1.35 -18.50 3.45
N LEU A 144 1.52 -17.78 2.34
CA LEU A 144 1.49 -18.36 0.98
C LEU A 144 2.54 -19.45 0.79
N GLY A 145 3.73 -19.27 1.36
CA GLY A 145 4.81 -20.26 1.30
C GLY A 145 4.46 -21.55 2.03
N ILE A 146 3.83 -21.44 3.20
CA ILE A 146 3.37 -22.62 3.96
C ILE A 146 2.31 -23.38 3.19
N GLY A 147 1.30 -22.68 2.63
CA GLY A 147 0.26 -23.33 1.85
C GLY A 147 0.82 -24.07 0.65
N GLY A 148 1.82 -23.47 -0.05
CA GLY A 148 2.54 -24.12 -1.13
C GLY A 148 3.37 -25.33 -0.68
N ALA A 149 4.07 -25.21 0.45
CA ALA A 149 4.94 -26.25 0.99
C ALA A 149 4.16 -27.48 1.51
N LEU A 150 3.04 -27.24 2.20
CA LEU A 150 2.20 -28.30 2.75
C LEU A 150 1.29 -28.93 1.69
N GLY A 151 0.94 -28.19 0.63
CA GLY A 151 -0.02 -28.64 -0.37
C GLY A 151 0.42 -29.89 -1.13
N LEU A 152 1.67 -29.91 -1.60
CA LEU A 152 2.18 -31.05 -2.36
C LEU A 152 2.30 -32.34 -1.53
N PRO A 153 2.96 -32.35 -0.34
CA PRO A 153 3.04 -33.56 0.49
C PRO A 153 1.66 -34.04 0.97
N MET A 154 0.79 -33.11 1.37
CA MET A 154 -0.56 -33.43 1.82
C MET A 154 -1.39 -34.04 0.66
N ALA A 155 -1.32 -33.45 -0.52
CA ALA A 155 -2.01 -33.98 -1.69
C ALA A 155 -1.50 -35.37 -2.07
N ALA A 156 -0.17 -35.55 -2.10
CA ALA A 156 0.44 -36.83 -2.38
C ALA A 156 0.02 -37.91 -1.37
N ALA A 157 0.03 -37.59 -0.08
CA ALA A 157 -0.40 -38.49 0.98
C ALA A 157 -1.88 -38.89 0.83
N ILE A 158 -2.77 -37.91 0.59
CA ILE A 158 -4.20 -38.20 0.44
C ILE A 158 -4.46 -39.08 -0.81
N VAL A 159 -3.83 -38.77 -1.93
CA VAL A 159 -3.98 -39.57 -3.16
C VAL A 159 -3.44 -41.00 -2.98
N GLN A 160 -2.32 -41.14 -2.26
CA GLN A 160 -1.70 -42.45 -2.05
C GLN A 160 -2.50 -43.33 -1.08
N TYR A 161 -3.13 -42.76 -0.05
CA TYR A 161 -3.79 -43.53 1.04
C TYR A 161 -5.32 -43.42 1.02
N SER A 162 -5.90 -42.61 0.12
CA SER A 162 -7.35 -42.35 0.09
C SER A 162 -7.82 -41.99 -1.32
N ASN A 163 -9.09 -41.62 -1.43
CA ASN A 163 -9.67 -41.18 -2.70
C ASN A 163 -9.30 -39.71 -2.97
N TRP A 164 -8.96 -39.37 -4.22
CA TRP A 164 -8.64 -38.01 -4.65
C TRP A 164 -9.73 -36.96 -4.30
N ARG A 165 -11.00 -37.38 -4.20
CA ARG A 165 -12.13 -36.50 -3.79
C ARG A 165 -11.96 -35.94 -2.39
N VAL A 166 -11.26 -36.66 -1.50
CA VAL A 166 -10.99 -36.21 -0.12
C VAL A 166 -10.19 -34.93 -0.10
N LEU A 167 -9.31 -34.68 -1.10
CA LEU A 167 -8.59 -33.42 -1.26
C LEU A 167 -9.54 -32.22 -1.26
N PHE A 168 -10.59 -32.31 -2.06
CA PHE A 168 -11.55 -31.23 -2.21
C PHE A 168 -12.48 -31.09 -1.00
N TRP A 169 -12.83 -32.21 -0.34
CA TRP A 169 -13.57 -32.17 0.93
C TRP A 169 -12.76 -31.52 2.06
N VAL A 170 -11.45 -31.77 2.13
CA VAL A 170 -10.56 -31.09 3.08
C VAL A 170 -10.54 -29.60 2.80
N VAL A 171 -10.40 -29.16 1.54
CA VAL A 171 -10.45 -27.73 1.19
C VAL A 171 -11.83 -27.12 1.53
N ALA A 172 -12.93 -27.84 1.30
CA ALA A 172 -14.26 -27.38 1.67
C ALA A 172 -14.39 -27.16 3.19
N GLY A 173 -13.91 -28.11 4.00
CA GLY A 173 -13.88 -27.98 5.45
C GLY A 173 -13.02 -26.80 5.93
N LEU A 174 -11.84 -26.61 5.32
CA LEU A 174 -10.96 -25.47 5.60
C LEU A 174 -11.62 -24.14 5.20
N ALA A 175 -12.34 -24.09 4.05
CA ALA A 175 -13.08 -22.90 3.61
C ALA A 175 -14.19 -22.52 4.58
N VAL A 176 -14.94 -23.50 5.12
CA VAL A 176 -15.92 -23.26 6.18
C VAL A 176 -15.26 -22.70 7.42
N ALA A 177 -14.14 -23.30 7.85
CA ALA A 177 -13.39 -22.80 9.02
C ALA A 177 -12.93 -21.35 8.82
N VAL A 178 -12.35 -21.01 7.64
CA VAL A 178 -11.95 -19.63 7.29
C VAL A 178 -13.14 -18.69 7.32
N PHE A 179 -14.29 -19.09 6.75
CA PHE A 179 -15.50 -18.28 6.73
C PHE A 179 -15.97 -17.95 8.15
N LEU A 180 -16.08 -18.97 9.01
CA LEU A 180 -16.52 -18.80 10.40
C LEU A 180 -15.54 -17.95 11.22
N LEU A 181 -14.23 -18.17 11.05
CA LEU A 181 -13.21 -17.39 11.74
C LEU A 181 -13.24 -15.91 11.31
N ILE A 182 -13.42 -15.61 10.02
CA ILE A 182 -13.58 -14.24 9.53
C ILE A 182 -14.86 -13.62 10.09
N LEU A 183 -15.96 -14.39 10.11
CA LEU A 183 -17.25 -13.91 10.62
C LEU A 183 -17.18 -13.52 12.09
N VAL A 184 -16.45 -14.28 12.91
CA VAL A 184 -16.39 -14.08 14.38
C VAL A 184 -15.30 -13.10 14.80
N LEU A 185 -14.11 -13.18 14.19
CA LEU A 185 -12.92 -12.49 14.69
C LEU A 185 -12.55 -11.20 13.95
N ILE A 186 -12.98 -11.03 12.69
CA ILE A 186 -12.66 -9.82 11.93
C ILE A 186 -13.79 -8.80 12.12
N PRO A 187 -13.51 -7.63 12.72
CA PRO A 187 -14.50 -6.57 12.87
C PRO A 187 -14.86 -5.94 11.52
N SER A 188 -16.06 -5.35 11.44
CA SER A 188 -16.42 -4.54 10.28
C SER A 188 -15.54 -3.29 10.22
N THR A 189 -14.91 -3.07 9.08
CA THR A 189 -14.19 -1.83 8.82
C THR A 189 -15.16 -0.78 8.30
N PRO A 190 -14.99 0.51 8.68
CA PRO A 190 -15.78 1.58 8.13
C PRO A 190 -15.69 1.60 6.59
N ARG A 191 -16.79 1.89 5.93
CA ARG A 191 -16.78 2.13 4.48
C ARG A 191 -16.12 3.48 4.23
N ALA A 192 -15.28 3.55 3.22
CA ALA A 192 -14.76 4.83 2.78
C ALA A 192 -15.93 5.69 2.26
N VAL A 193 -16.04 6.91 2.77
CA VAL A 193 -17.01 7.91 2.33
C VAL A 193 -16.48 8.48 1.01
N ASP A 194 -17.31 8.58 -0.04
CA ASP A 194 -16.97 9.16 -1.35
C ASP A 194 -16.09 8.35 -2.32
N VAL A 195 -16.13 7.03 -2.32
CA VAL A 195 -15.29 6.20 -3.22
C VAL A 195 -15.88 5.99 -4.63
N GLY A 196 -16.99 6.63 -4.97
CA GLY A 196 -17.61 6.52 -6.29
C GLY A 196 -18.33 5.18 -6.52
N ARG A 197 -18.71 4.90 -7.78
CA ARG A 197 -19.40 3.66 -8.18
C ARG A 197 -18.40 2.63 -8.71
N PHE A 198 -18.77 1.35 -8.64
CA PHE A 198 -17.97 0.26 -9.22
C PHE A 198 -17.96 0.35 -10.75
N ASP A 199 -16.77 0.26 -11.35
CA ASP A 199 -16.58 0.28 -12.80
C ASP A 199 -16.74 -1.13 -13.40
N TYR A 200 -17.96 -1.42 -13.86
CA TYR A 200 -18.26 -2.70 -14.51
C TYR A 200 -17.56 -2.86 -15.87
N LEU A 201 -17.46 -1.75 -16.65
CA LEU A 201 -16.81 -1.79 -17.97
C LEU A 201 -15.29 -1.98 -17.84
N GLY A 202 -14.66 -1.28 -16.87
CA GLY A 202 -13.26 -1.51 -16.54
C GLY A 202 -12.99 -2.94 -16.10
N ALA A 203 -13.87 -3.53 -15.26
CA ALA A 203 -13.74 -4.92 -14.81
C ALA A 203 -13.86 -5.93 -15.95
N VAL A 204 -14.82 -5.75 -16.86
CA VAL A 204 -15.01 -6.61 -18.04
C VAL A 204 -13.85 -6.45 -19.02
N GLY A 205 -13.40 -5.22 -19.30
CA GLY A 205 -12.29 -4.93 -20.20
C GLY A 205 -10.98 -5.53 -19.70
N LEU A 206 -10.63 -5.31 -18.44
CA LEU A 206 -9.45 -5.93 -17.83
C LEU A 206 -9.55 -7.46 -17.86
N GLY A 207 -10.72 -8.01 -17.48
CA GLY A 207 -10.95 -9.46 -17.47
C GLY A 207 -10.79 -10.08 -18.85
N ALA A 208 -11.40 -9.50 -19.88
CA ALA A 208 -11.30 -9.98 -21.26
C ALA A 208 -9.84 -9.91 -21.77
N GLY A 209 -9.14 -8.78 -21.54
CA GLY A 209 -7.75 -8.63 -21.93
C GLY A 209 -6.83 -9.65 -21.24
N LEU A 210 -7.03 -9.88 -19.93
CA LEU A 210 -6.26 -10.86 -19.16
C LEU A 210 -6.56 -12.30 -19.61
N VAL A 211 -7.83 -12.63 -19.89
CA VAL A 211 -8.20 -13.96 -20.40
C VAL A 211 -7.53 -14.20 -21.75
N CYS A 212 -7.58 -13.26 -22.69
CA CYS A 212 -6.89 -13.40 -23.98
C CYS A 212 -5.38 -13.57 -23.80
N LEU A 213 -4.75 -12.73 -22.97
CA LEU A 213 -3.30 -12.81 -22.72
C LEU A 213 -2.90 -14.14 -22.09
N LEU A 214 -3.55 -14.52 -21.00
CA LEU A 214 -3.18 -15.70 -20.23
C LEU A 214 -3.53 -17.00 -20.95
N LEU A 215 -4.58 -17.03 -21.77
CA LEU A 215 -4.87 -18.16 -22.64
C LEU A 215 -3.80 -18.32 -23.72
N ALA A 216 -3.43 -17.22 -24.41
CA ALA A 216 -2.36 -17.26 -25.41
C ALA A 216 -1.06 -17.78 -24.81
N VAL A 217 -0.69 -17.31 -23.60
CA VAL A 217 0.51 -17.73 -22.88
C VAL A 217 0.41 -19.19 -22.40
N SER A 218 -0.69 -19.60 -21.73
CA SER A 218 -0.82 -20.93 -21.14
C SER A 218 -1.01 -22.04 -22.18
N LYS A 219 -1.66 -21.76 -23.30
CA LYS A 219 -1.99 -22.74 -24.31
C LYS A 219 -1.15 -22.65 -25.60
N GLY A 220 -0.34 -21.58 -25.71
CA GLY A 220 0.48 -21.33 -26.91
C GLY A 220 1.42 -22.48 -27.29
N SER A 221 1.99 -23.20 -26.32
CA SER A 221 2.80 -24.38 -26.57
C SER A 221 1.99 -25.54 -27.13
N GLY A 222 0.74 -25.75 -26.68
CA GLY A 222 -0.12 -26.82 -27.11
C GLY A 222 -0.85 -26.53 -28.45
N TRP A 223 -1.21 -25.26 -28.67
CA TRP A 223 -1.86 -24.84 -29.93
C TRP A 223 -0.89 -24.41 -31.02
N GLY A 224 0.40 -24.25 -30.67
CA GLY A 224 1.45 -23.73 -31.54
C GLY A 224 1.56 -22.20 -31.41
N TRP A 225 2.76 -21.72 -31.11
CA TRP A 225 3.03 -20.27 -30.96
C TRP A 225 2.76 -19.48 -32.25
N GLY A 226 2.93 -20.09 -33.42
CA GLY A 226 2.65 -19.51 -34.74
C GLY A 226 1.22 -19.73 -35.23
N SER A 227 0.33 -20.36 -34.47
CA SER A 227 -1.05 -20.59 -34.90
C SER A 227 -1.84 -19.27 -34.94
N GLY A 228 -2.76 -19.16 -35.89
CA GLY A 228 -3.64 -17.98 -36.02
C GLY A 228 -4.46 -17.72 -34.76
N LEU A 229 -4.84 -18.77 -34.00
CA LEU A 229 -5.55 -18.64 -32.74
C LEU A 229 -4.67 -17.98 -31.65
N THR A 230 -3.43 -18.45 -31.46
CA THR A 230 -2.51 -17.95 -30.47
C THR A 230 -2.12 -16.49 -30.77
N ILE A 231 -1.77 -16.20 -32.04
CA ILE A 231 -1.45 -14.82 -32.49
C ILE A 231 -2.70 -13.92 -32.34
N GLY A 232 -3.88 -14.41 -32.76
CA GLY A 232 -5.12 -13.67 -32.65
C GLY A 232 -5.46 -13.31 -31.19
N LEU A 233 -5.22 -14.22 -30.23
CA LEU A 233 -5.41 -13.95 -28.81
C LEU A 233 -4.38 -12.92 -28.28
N PHE A 234 -3.12 -12.95 -28.71
CA PHE A 234 -2.16 -11.92 -28.32
C PHE A 234 -2.55 -10.54 -28.88
N VAL A 235 -2.96 -10.47 -30.15
CA VAL A 235 -3.44 -9.21 -30.75
C VAL A 235 -4.69 -8.72 -30.01
N ALA A 236 -5.66 -9.61 -29.77
CA ALA A 236 -6.87 -9.27 -29.01
C ALA A 236 -6.53 -8.77 -27.60
N ALA A 237 -5.58 -9.43 -26.88
CA ALA A 237 -5.13 -9.00 -25.58
C ALA A 237 -4.55 -7.58 -25.61
N VAL A 238 -3.66 -7.28 -26.57
CA VAL A 238 -3.06 -5.95 -26.71
C VAL A 238 -4.14 -4.90 -27.01
N VAL A 239 -5.01 -5.16 -27.98
CA VAL A 239 -6.08 -4.20 -28.36
C VAL A 239 -7.03 -3.95 -27.19
N VAL A 240 -7.50 -5.02 -26.53
CA VAL A 240 -8.46 -4.89 -25.41
C VAL A 240 -7.81 -4.19 -24.22
N LEU A 241 -6.55 -4.52 -23.89
CA LEU A 241 -5.85 -3.85 -22.76
C LEU A 241 -5.51 -2.38 -23.08
N LEU A 242 -5.24 -2.02 -24.32
CA LEU A 242 -5.07 -0.61 -24.71
C LEU A 242 -6.39 0.18 -24.63
N LEU A 243 -7.49 -0.41 -25.11
CA LEU A 243 -8.83 0.18 -25.00
C LEU A 243 -9.26 0.29 -23.53
N TRP A 244 -8.99 -0.72 -22.74
CA TRP A 244 -9.21 -0.71 -21.31
C TRP A 244 -8.40 0.38 -20.61
N GLY A 245 -7.09 0.50 -20.92
CA GLY A 245 -6.23 1.54 -20.35
C GLY A 245 -6.70 2.96 -20.71
N TRP A 246 -7.15 3.16 -21.93
CA TRP A 246 -7.77 4.43 -22.33
C TRP A 246 -9.05 4.73 -21.54
N TRP A 247 -9.92 3.71 -21.35
CA TRP A 247 -11.12 3.82 -20.54
C TRP A 247 -10.83 4.19 -19.09
N GLU A 248 -9.89 3.48 -18.43
CA GLU A 248 -9.49 3.72 -17.04
C GLU A 248 -8.93 5.14 -16.83
N LEU A 249 -8.15 5.66 -17.79
CA LEU A 249 -7.63 7.03 -17.74
C LEU A 249 -8.73 8.08 -17.92
N SER A 250 -9.85 7.73 -18.56
CA SER A 250 -10.98 8.62 -18.83
C SER A 250 -12.04 8.59 -17.73
N THR A 251 -12.08 7.53 -16.94
CA THR A 251 -13.10 7.28 -15.92
C THR A 251 -12.76 8.00 -14.60
N ARG A 252 -13.75 8.59 -13.93
CA ARG A 252 -13.58 9.30 -12.65
C ARG A 252 -13.36 8.36 -11.46
N ALA A 253 -13.92 7.16 -11.50
CA ALA A 253 -13.80 6.14 -10.46
C ALA A 253 -13.34 4.80 -11.09
N PRO A 254 -12.07 4.72 -11.55
CA PRO A 254 -11.56 3.56 -12.26
C PRO A 254 -11.50 2.31 -11.38
N LEU A 255 -11.49 1.11 -12.01
CA LEU A 255 -11.24 -0.15 -11.30
C LEU A 255 -9.81 -0.18 -10.75
N VAL A 256 -8.85 0.26 -11.56
CA VAL A 256 -7.44 0.41 -11.20
C VAL A 256 -7.00 1.81 -11.63
N ASP A 257 -6.65 2.67 -10.69
CA ASP A 257 -6.13 3.98 -11.05
C ASP A 257 -4.73 3.85 -11.69
N LEU A 258 -4.71 3.96 -13.02
CA LEU A 258 -3.47 3.87 -13.80
C LEU A 258 -2.53 5.04 -13.53
N ARG A 259 -3.02 6.19 -13.08
CA ARG A 259 -2.19 7.34 -12.70
C ARG A 259 -1.40 7.01 -11.44
N VAL A 260 -2.05 6.40 -10.45
CA VAL A 260 -1.41 5.89 -9.23
C VAL A 260 -0.48 4.72 -9.57
N ALA A 261 -0.92 3.79 -10.44
CA ALA A 261 -0.09 2.66 -10.89
C ALA A 261 1.16 3.09 -11.67
N ALA A 262 1.12 4.23 -12.36
CA ALA A 262 2.24 4.81 -13.10
C ALA A 262 3.25 5.56 -12.21
N GLN A 263 2.94 5.83 -10.94
CA GLN A 263 3.91 6.43 -10.03
C GLN A 263 5.18 5.56 -9.97
N PRO A 264 6.38 6.14 -10.05
CA PRO A 264 7.63 5.39 -10.17
C PRO A 264 7.81 4.30 -9.10
N GLN A 265 7.41 4.57 -7.87
CA GLN A 265 7.50 3.58 -6.78
C GLN A 265 6.54 2.41 -7.02
N VAL A 266 5.30 2.65 -7.41
CA VAL A 266 4.28 1.63 -7.66
C VAL A 266 4.63 0.83 -8.91
N LEU A 267 4.98 1.52 -10.00
CA LEU A 267 5.33 0.91 -11.28
C LEU A 267 6.54 -0.03 -11.16
N LEU A 268 7.62 0.43 -10.54
CA LEU A 268 8.83 -0.38 -10.37
C LEU A 268 8.61 -1.52 -9.39
N THR A 269 7.78 -1.34 -8.35
CA THR A 269 7.41 -2.43 -7.44
C THR A 269 6.56 -3.49 -8.17
N ASN A 270 5.65 -3.08 -9.04
CA ASN A 270 4.87 -3.98 -9.88
C ASN A 270 5.73 -4.73 -10.89
N GLY A 271 6.73 -4.05 -11.51
CA GLY A 271 7.74 -4.68 -12.36
C GLY A 271 8.57 -5.72 -11.61
N ALA A 272 9.02 -5.41 -10.39
CA ALA A 272 9.72 -6.37 -9.54
C ALA A 272 8.81 -7.56 -9.15
N SER A 273 7.51 -7.32 -8.90
CA SER A 273 6.55 -8.39 -8.59
C SER A 273 6.37 -9.36 -9.75
N LEU A 274 6.36 -8.87 -10.98
CA LEU A 274 6.31 -9.69 -12.18
C LEU A 274 7.53 -10.61 -12.27
N THR A 275 8.75 -10.08 -12.11
CA THR A 275 9.98 -10.87 -12.16
C THR A 275 10.07 -11.89 -11.02
N ILE A 276 9.67 -11.52 -9.81
CA ILE A 276 9.63 -12.46 -8.67
C ILE A 276 8.61 -13.58 -8.90
N GLY A 277 7.43 -13.25 -9.47
CA GLY A 277 6.45 -14.25 -9.87
C GLY A 277 7.01 -15.24 -10.89
N MET A 278 7.76 -14.74 -11.89
CA MET A 278 8.46 -15.59 -12.86
C MET A 278 9.48 -16.51 -12.19
N ALA A 279 10.34 -15.96 -11.33
CA ALA A 279 11.36 -16.73 -10.64
C ALA A 279 10.73 -17.82 -9.76
N MET A 280 9.73 -17.48 -8.95
CA MET A 280 9.08 -18.45 -8.08
C MET A 280 8.45 -19.61 -8.84
N TYR A 281 7.78 -19.34 -9.97
CA TYR A 281 7.15 -20.39 -10.75
C TYR A 281 8.15 -21.26 -11.50
N ALA A 282 9.25 -20.69 -11.99
CA ALA A 282 10.33 -21.47 -12.60
C ALA A 282 10.86 -22.55 -11.65
N GLN A 283 11.08 -22.23 -10.37
CA GLN A 283 11.45 -23.23 -9.34
C GLN A 283 10.36 -24.30 -9.20
N SER A 284 9.09 -23.89 -9.11
CA SER A 284 7.96 -24.79 -8.89
C SER A 284 7.73 -25.75 -10.06
N LEU A 285 8.22 -25.43 -11.26
CA LEU A 285 8.11 -26.27 -12.44
C LEU A 285 9.34 -27.16 -12.65
N VAL A 286 10.54 -26.61 -12.47
CA VAL A 286 11.82 -27.27 -12.78
C VAL A 286 12.19 -28.32 -11.73
N VAL A 287 12.17 -27.93 -10.45
CA VAL A 287 12.69 -28.77 -9.36
C VAL A 287 11.87 -30.05 -9.16
N PRO A 288 10.51 -30.04 -9.14
CA PRO A 288 9.73 -31.26 -9.03
C PRO A 288 9.94 -32.23 -10.19
N GLN A 289 10.06 -31.72 -11.41
CA GLN A 289 10.30 -32.57 -12.58
C GLN A 289 11.66 -33.24 -12.50
N LEU A 290 12.72 -32.49 -12.19
CA LEU A 290 14.06 -33.05 -12.06
C LEU A 290 14.15 -34.10 -10.94
N MET A 291 13.47 -33.88 -9.80
CA MET A 291 13.43 -34.83 -8.69
C MET A 291 12.73 -36.14 -9.06
N GLN A 292 11.68 -36.09 -9.89
CA GLN A 292 10.86 -37.26 -10.23
C GLN A 292 11.37 -38.02 -11.50
N LEU A 293 12.23 -37.40 -12.30
CA LEU A 293 12.80 -38.11 -13.48
C LEU A 293 13.54 -39.37 -13.05
N PRO A 294 13.40 -40.48 -13.84
CA PRO A 294 14.09 -41.72 -13.54
C PRO A 294 15.61 -41.55 -13.48
N GLU A 295 16.26 -42.21 -12.52
CA GLU A 295 17.74 -42.26 -12.40
C GLU A 295 18.42 -42.78 -13.69
N ALA A 296 17.74 -43.59 -14.47
CA ALA A 296 18.22 -44.08 -15.74
C ALA A 296 18.55 -42.98 -16.76
N THR A 297 18.03 -41.75 -16.58
CA THR A 297 18.41 -40.59 -17.42
C THR A 297 19.82 -40.08 -17.13
N GLY A 298 20.47 -40.50 -16.02
CA GLY A 298 21.80 -40.08 -15.59
C GLY A 298 21.85 -38.76 -14.82
N TYR A 299 20.75 -38.00 -14.76
CA TYR A 299 20.59 -36.75 -14.03
C TYR A 299 19.28 -36.65 -13.21
N GLY A 300 18.30 -37.51 -13.50
CA GLY A 300 17.08 -37.63 -12.70
C GLY A 300 17.35 -38.23 -11.33
N LEU A 301 16.57 -37.88 -10.33
CA LEU A 301 16.79 -38.30 -8.94
C LEU A 301 15.84 -39.42 -8.47
N GLY A 302 14.92 -39.90 -9.31
CA GLY A 302 14.05 -41.04 -9.05
C GLY A 302 13.12 -40.91 -7.85
N GLN A 303 12.90 -39.67 -7.35
CA GLN A 303 12.12 -39.45 -6.13
C GLN A 303 10.63 -39.71 -6.36
N SER A 304 10.00 -40.39 -5.40
CA SER A 304 8.55 -40.47 -5.37
C SER A 304 7.92 -39.09 -5.19
N MET A 305 6.65 -38.93 -5.62
CA MET A 305 5.91 -37.68 -5.46
C MET A 305 5.86 -37.19 -4.00
N MET A 306 5.68 -38.13 -3.06
CA MET A 306 5.66 -37.81 -1.63
C MET A 306 7.04 -37.36 -1.12
N ALA A 307 8.11 -38.06 -1.53
CA ALA A 307 9.47 -37.69 -1.17
C ALA A 307 9.83 -36.31 -1.76
N MET A 308 9.52 -36.05 -3.03
CA MET A 308 9.69 -34.74 -3.68
C MET A 308 8.97 -33.63 -2.91
N GLY A 309 7.72 -33.84 -2.51
CA GLY A 309 6.96 -32.90 -1.71
C GLY A 309 7.62 -32.59 -0.37
N LEU A 310 8.15 -33.63 0.32
CA LEU A 310 8.88 -33.47 1.59
C LEU A 310 10.22 -32.74 1.39
N TRP A 311 10.96 -32.99 0.30
CA TRP A 311 12.18 -32.27 -0.04
C TRP A 311 11.94 -30.79 -0.34
N MET A 312 10.78 -30.42 -0.87
CA MET A 312 10.44 -29.03 -1.16
C MET A 312 9.81 -28.28 0.04
N ALA A 313 9.21 -28.99 1.00
CA ALA A 313 8.53 -28.38 2.14
C ALA A 313 9.41 -27.42 2.97
N PRO A 314 10.71 -27.67 3.23
CA PRO A 314 11.56 -26.76 3.96
C PRO A 314 11.70 -25.36 3.34
N SER A 315 11.58 -25.24 2.02
CA SER A 315 11.61 -23.96 1.30
C SER A 315 10.47 -23.02 1.76
N GLY A 316 9.24 -23.53 1.83
CA GLY A 316 8.09 -22.75 2.28
C GLY A 316 8.10 -22.46 3.79
N LEU A 317 8.62 -23.40 4.60
CA LEU A 317 8.83 -23.15 6.03
C LEU A 317 9.86 -22.04 6.25
N MET A 318 10.95 -22.03 5.49
CA MET A 318 11.99 -21.00 5.58
C MET A 318 11.45 -19.64 5.13
N MET A 319 10.60 -19.58 4.11
CA MET A 319 9.91 -18.36 3.71
C MET A 319 9.15 -17.72 4.90
N MET A 320 8.51 -18.52 5.76
CA MET A 320 7.83 -18.03 6.95
C MET A 320 8.81 -17.63 8.06
N LEU A 321 9.79 -18.49 8.35
CA LEU A 321 10.76 -18.25 9.45
C LEU A 321 11.58 -16.99 9.26
N VAL A 322 11.85 -16.62 7.99
CA VAL A 322 12.63 -15.42 7.65
C VAL A 322 11.77 -14.16 7.63
N SER A 323 10.45 -14.27 7.57
CA SER A 323 9.51 -13.14 7.49
C SER A 323 9.72 -12.08 8.60
N PRO A 324 9.91 -12.44 9.89
CA PRO A 324 10.19 -11.45 10.93
C PRO A 324 11.54 -10.72 10.73
N VAL A 325 12.53 -11.41 10.16
CA VAL A 325 13.84 -10.81 9.84
C VAL A 325 13.66 -9.79 8.70
N GLY A 326 12.88 -10.13 7.69
CA GLY A 326 12.51 -9.22 6.61
C GLY A 326 11.76 -7.97 7.10
N ALA A 327 10.84 -8.14 8.05
CA ALA A 327 10.12 -7.03 8.67
C ALA A 327 11.08 -6.10 9.46
N LYS A 328 12.01 -6.66 10.23
CA LYS A 328 13.06 -5.89 10.94
C LYS A 328 13.97 -5.15 9.96
N LEU A 329 14.40 -5.80 8.87
CA LEU A 329 15.23 -5.16 7.84
C LEU A 329 14.45 -4.02 7.14
N SER A 330 13.17 -4.22 6.85
CA SER A 330 12.30 -3.19 6.29
C SER A 330 12.13 -2.00 7.23
N ALA A 331 12.01 -2.23 8.53
CA ALA A 331 11.93 -1.17 9.53
C ALA A 331 13.26 -0.40 9.66
N ALA A 332 14.41 -1.10 9.63
CA ALA A 332 15.73 -0.49 9.83
C ALA A 332 16.29 0.23 8.59
N ARG A 333 16.12 -0.36 7.39
CA ARG A 333 16.74 0.12 6.14
C ARG A 333 15.75 0.42 5.01
N GLY A 334 14.46 0.31 5.31
CA GLY A 334 13.38 0.50 4.35
C GLY A 334 13.04 -0.76 3.53
N PRO A 335 11.77 -0.86 3.06
CA PRO A 335 11.30 -2.03 2.33
C PRO A 335 11.98 -2.21 0.96
N LYS A 336 12.49 -1.14 0.33
CA LYS A 336 13.32 -1.22 -0.88
C LYS A 336 14.55 -2.11 -0.69
N THR A 337 15.29 -1.90 0.40
CA THR A 337 16.51 -2.69 0.70
C THR A 337 16.15 -4.17 0.90
N THR A 338 15.04 -4.44 1.60
CA THR A 338 14.55 -5.80 1.82
C THR A 338 14.19 -6.49 0.50
N LEU A 339 13.55 -5.78 -0.43
CA LEU A 339 13.20 -6.30 -1.75
C LEU A 339 14.45 -6.66 -2.57
N ILE A 340 15.44 -5.76 -2.63
CA ILE A 340 16.71 -6.00 -3.33
C ILE A 340 17.42 -7.21 -2.72
N THR A 341 17.54 -7.27 -1.39
CA THR A 341 18.15 -8.41 -0.68
C THR A 341 17.43 -9.71 -1.03
N GLY A 342 16.10 -9.71 -1.05
CA GLY A 342 15.30 -10.87 -1.44
C GLY A 342 15.60 -11.34 -2.87
N CYS A 343 15.64 -10.44 -3.83
CA CYS A 343 15.92 -10.75 -5.23
C CYS A 343 17.36 -11.31 -5.42
N VAL A 344 18.34 -10.74 -4.72
CA VAL A 344 19.73 -11.22 -4.76
C VAL A 344 19.86 -12.63 -4.17
N ILE A 345 19.18 -12.90 -3.05
CA ILE A 345 19.14 -14.24 -2.45
C ILE A 345 18.48 -15.24 -3.39
N ILE A 346 17.38 -14.87 -4.06
CA ILE A 346 16.74 -15.73 -5.07
C ILE A 346 17.71 -16.05 -6.21
N ALA A 347 18.39 -15.06 -6.76
CA ALA A 347 19.37 -15.26 -7.83
C ALA A 347 20.53 -16.17 -7.37
N ALA A 348 21.07 -15.97 -6.16
CA ALA A 348 22.07 -16.84 -5.57
C ALA A 348 21.60 -18.28 -5.38
N GLY A 349 20.32 -18.47 -4.96
CA GLY A 349 19.71 -19.79 -4.83
C GLY A 349 19.59 -20.53 -6.17
N TYR A 350 19.24 -19.82 -7.25
CA TYR A 350 19.26 -20.39 -8.61
C TYR A 350 20.67 -20.71 -9.09
N GLY A 351 21.63 -19.84 -8.82
CA GLY A 351 23.05 -20.12 -9.08
C GLY A 351 23.53 -21.37 -8.36
N ALA A 352 23.17 -21.54 -7.09
CA ALA A 352 23.46 -22.75 -6.32
C ALA A 352 22.75 -23.99 -6.91
N ALA A 353 21.49 -23.86 -7.34
CA ALA A 353 20.72 -24.95 -7.93
C ALA A 353 21.43 -25.55 -9.16
N ILE A 354 22.03 -24.71 -10.01
CA ILE A 354 22.75 -25.16 -11.22
C ILE A 354 23.92 -26.13 -10.87
N GLY A 355 24.61 -25.84 -9.77
CA GLY A 355 25.74 -26.68 -9.29
C GLY A 355 25.31 -27.87 -8.44
N LEU A 356 24.06 -27.88 -7.92
CA LEU A 356 23.59 -28.85 -6.93
C LEU A 356 22.49 -29.79 -7.49
N THR A 357 22.32 -29.86 -8.80
CA THR A 357 21.28 -30.68 -9.46
C THR A 357 21.41 -32.17 -9.23
N GLY A 358 22.61 -32.66 -8.92
CA GLY A 358 22.91 -34.10 -8.83
C GLY A 358 22.40 -34.81 -7.57
N THR A 359 21.82 -34.12 -6.60
CA THR A 359 21.31 -34.71 -5.36
C THR A 359 20.03 -34.04 -4.86
N ALA A 360 19.13 -34.80 -4.23
CA ALA A 360 17.92 -34.26 -3.63
C ALA A 360 18.22 -33.25 -2.50
N TRP A 361 19.26 -33.50 -1.68
CA TRP A 361 19.75 -32.59 -0.64
C TRP A 361 20.24 -31.26 -1.23
N GLY A 362 20.98 -31.32 -2.34
CA GLY A 362 21.48 -30.12 -3.02
C GLY A 362 20.32 -29.24 -3.53
N LEU A 363 19.32 -29.83 -4.17
CA LEU A 363 18.14 -29.13 -4.60
C LEU A 363 17.30 -28.58 -3.43
N MET A 364 17.21 -29.33 -2.32
CA MET A 364 16.55 -28.84 -1.11
C MET A 364 17.24 -27.58 -0.57
N ILE A 365 18.57 -27.57 -0.46
CA ILE A 365 19.33 -26.40 0.00
C ILE A 365 19.12 -25.22 -0.94
N ALA A 366 19.20 -25.44 -2.24
CA ALA A 366 18.96 -24.39 -3.24
C ALA A 366 17.54 -23.81 -3.13
N THR A 367 16.52 -24.66 -2.97
CA THR A 367 15.13 -24.20 -2.80
C THR A 367 14.90 -23.49 -1.47
N ILE A 368 15.59 -23.86 -0.38
CA ILE A 368 15.58 -23.13 0.90
C ILE A 368 16.13 -21.72 0.70
N ILE A 369 17.24 -21.56 -0.03
CA ILE A 369 17.80 -20.23 -0.32
C ILE A 369 16.81 -19.40 -1.13
N ILE A 370 16.20 -19.97 -2.18
CA ILE A 370 15.18 -19.26 -2.99
C ILE A 370 13.98 -18.90 -2.13
N GLY A 371 13.48 -19.81 -1.29
CA GLY A 371 12.38 -19.57 -0.35
C GLY A 371 12.67 -18.44 0.65
N THR A 372 13.92 -18.38 1.15
CA THR A 372 14.40 -17.29 2.00
C THR A 372 14.27 -15.94 1.28
N GLY A 373 14.81 -15.82 0.08
CA GLY A 373 14.71 -14.59 -0.72
C GLY A 373 13.26 -14.20 -1.04
N THR A 374 12.42 -15.21 -1.35
CA THR A 374 10.99 -15.00 -1.61
C THR A 374 10.27 -14.45 -0.38
N GLY A 375 10.61 -14.93 0.83
CA GLY A 375 10.06 -14.41 2.08
C GLY A 375 10.36 -12.93 2.30
N PHE A 376 11.59 -12.49 2.03
CA PHE A 376 11.96 -11.07 2.06
C PHE A 376 11.17 -10.24 1.04
N ALA A 377 11.12 -10.71 -0.21
CA ALA A 377 10.47 -9.98 -1.30
C ALA A 377 8.96 -9.83 -1.07
N TYR A 378 8.28 -10.89 -0.67
CA TYR A 378 6.82 -10.90 -0.46
C TYR A 378 6.37 -10.02 0.70
N GLY A 379 7.20 -9.87 1.74
CA GLY A 379 6.92 -8.93 2.82
C GLY A 379 7.14 -7.47 2.43
N ALA A 380 8.13 -7.21 1.55
CA ALA A 380 8.52 -5.86 1.15
C ALA A 380 7.59 -5.23 0.10
N MET A 381 7.09 -6.01 -0.88
CA MET A 381 6.28 -5.49 -1.98
C MET A 381 4.98 -4.81 -1.52
N PRO A 382 4.11 -5.44 -0.69
CA PRO A 382 2.92 -4.76 -0.19
C PRO A 382 3.24 -3.51 0.64
N ALA A 383 4.33 -3.53 1.41
CA ALA A 383 4.75 -2.38 2.20
C ALA A 383 5.16 -1.19 1.30
N LEU A 384 5.86 -1.44 0.18
CA LEU A 384 6.19 -0.43 -0.82
C LEU A 384 4.93 0.15 -1.48
N ILE A 385 3.99 -0.70 -1.88
CA ILE A 385 2.73 -0.26 -2.49
C ILE A 385 1.93 0.58 -1.49
N MET A 386 1.72 0.08 -0.26
CA MET A 386 0.91 0.76 0.74
C MET A 386 1.49 2.10 1.20
N SER A 387 2.80 2.30 1.09
CA SER A 387 3.44 3.57 1.41
C SER A 387 3.29 4.63 0.31
N ALA A 388 2.90 4.23 -0.90
CA ALA A 388 2.77 5.10 -2.07
C ALA A 388 1.32 5.42 -2.45
N VAL A 389 0.32 4.73 -1.85
CA VAL A 389 -1.08 4.88 -2.24
C VAL A 389 -1.95 5.39 -1.08
N PRO A 390 -3.04 6.11 -1.36
CA PRO A 390 -4.02 6.53 -0.36
C PRO A 390 -4.64 5.34 0.39
N MET A 391 -5.21 5.60 1.57
CA MET A 391 -5.93 4.58 2.35
C MET A 391 -7.12 3.99 1.60
N SER A 392 -7.82 4.80 0.81
CA SER A 392 -8.99 4.43 0.00
C SER A 392 -8.70 3.49 -1.16
N GLU A 393 -7.43 3.31 -1.57
CA GLU A 393 -7.04 2.51 -2.74
C GLU A 393 -6.10 1.35 -2.38
N THR A 394 -5.93 1.10 -1.09
CA THR A 394 -4.94 0.13 -0.60
C THR A 394 -5.22 -1.29 -1.08
N ALA A 395 -6.48 -1.74 -1.09
CA ALA A 395 -6.81 -3.09 -1.53
C ALA A 395 -6.72 -3.23 -3.05
N ALA A 396 -7.15 -2.22 -3.82
CA ALA A 396 -7.04 -2.21 -5.27
C ALA A 396 -5.57 -2.27 -5.71
N ALA A 397 -4.69 -1.44 -5.13
CA ALA A 397 -3.27 -1.40 -5.47
C ALA A 397 -2.51 -2.69 -5.09
N ASN A 398 -2.76 -3.28 -3.93
CA ASN A 398 -2.18 -4.57 -3.55
C ASN A 398 -2.69 -5.73 -4.42
N SER A 399 -3.96 -5.67 -4.83
CA SER A 399 -4.54 -6.66 -5.74
C SER A 399 -3.94 -6.56 -7.13
N PHE A 400 -3.68 -5.34 -7.63
CA PHE A 400 -2.98 -5.12 -8.89
C PHE A 400 -1.52 -5.61 -8.82
N ASN A 401 -0.82 -5.39 -7.72
CA ASN A 401 0.51 -5.96 -7.48
C ASN A 401 0.51 -7.49 -7.50
N THR A 402 -0.52 -8.11 -6.93
CA THR A 402 -0.71 -9.56 -6.97
C THR A 402 -1.02 -10.04 -8.39
N LEU A 403 -1.79 -9.29 -9.18
CA LEU A 403 -2.03 -9.56 -10.59
C LEU A 403 -0.71 -9.54 -11.39
N MET A 404 0.15 -8.54 -11.21
CA MET A 404 1.46 -8.48 -11.88
C MET A 404 2.30 -9.73 -11.60
N ARG A 405 2.30 -10.19 -10.36
CA ARG A 405 2.95 -11.44 -9.98
C ARG A 405 2.34 -12.66 -10.67
N SER A 406 1.01 -12.72 -10.80
CA SER A 406 0.31 -13.79 -11.52
C SER A 406 0.61 -13.81 -13.02
N ILE A 407 0.74 -12.64 -13.64
CA ILE A 407 1.21 -12.52 -15.03
C ILE A 407 2.64 -13.08 -15.15
N GLY A 408 3.51 -12.73 -14.19
CA GLY A 408 4.86 -13.28 -14.12
C GLY A 408 4.89 -14.80 -14.03
N THR A 409 4.07 -15.40 -13.15
CA THR A 409 3.99 -16.87 -13.04
C THR A 409 3.54 -17.53 -14.34
N SER A 410 2.55 -16.96 -15.02
CA SER A 410 2.05 -17.47 -16.30
C SER A 410 3.09 -17.33 -17.41
N THR A 411 3.83 -16.23 -17.43
CA THR A 411 4.93 -16.01 -18.39
C THR A 411 6.06 -17.02 -18.18
N ALA A 412 6.42 -17.29 -16.92
CA ALA A 412 7.43 -18.31 -16.62
C ALA A 412 6.97 -19.72 -17.02
N ALA A 413 5.69 -20.04 -16.79
CA ALA A 413 5.12 -21.33 -17.24
C ALA A 413 5.30 -21.54 -18.75
N ALA A 414 5.04 -20.49 -19.53
CA ALA A 414 5.19 -20.54 -20.98
C ALA A 414 6.65 -20.67 -21.43
N ILE A 415 7.54 -19.83 -20.89
CA ILE A 415 8.96 -19.80 -21.29
C ILE A 415 9.66 -21.10 -20.85
N VAL A 416 9.58 -21.43 -19.56
CA VAL A 416 10.23 -22.63 -19.01
C VAL A 416 9.61 -23.91 -19.61
N GLY A 417 8.28 -23.93 -19.75
CA GLY A 417 7.59 -25.05 -20.40
C GLY A 417 8.03 -25.26 -21.86
N ALA A 418 8.20 -24.19 -22.64
CA ALA A 418 8.70 -24.25 -23.99
C ALA A 418 10.16 -24.73 -24.05
N VAL A 419 11.03 -24.26 -23.16
CA VAL A 419 12.43 -24.73 -23.07
C VAL A 419 12.50 -26.21 -22.76
N LEU A 420 11.75 -26.68 -21.76
CA LEU A 420 11.74 -28.10 -21.37
C LEU A 420 11.12 -29.01 -22.47
N ALA A 421 10.13 -28.50 -23.21
CA ALA A 421 9.50 -29.25 -24.33
C ALA A 421 10.36 -29.31 -25.59
N GLN A 422 11.21 -28.29 -25.83
CA GLN A 422 12.07 -28.27 -27.03
C GLN A 422 13.44 -28.93 -26.78
N MET A 423 13.97 -28.82 -25.56
CA MET A 423 15.26 -29.41 -25.21
C MET A 423 15.05 -30.79 -24.59
N THR A 424 14.81 -31.79 -25.40
CA THR A 424 14.46 -33.15 -24.96
C THR A 424 15.48 -34.21 -25.38
N ILE A 425 15.46 -35.33 -24.66
CA ILE A 425 16.10 -36.57 -25.01
C ILE A 425 15.03 -37.65 -25.23
N SER A 426 15.30 -38.59 -26.14
CA SER A 426 14.41 -39.75 -26.35
C SER A 426 14.91 -40.93 -25.52
N MET A 427 14.07 -41.45 -24.64
CA MET A 427 14.36 -42.60 -23.79
C MET A 427 13.13 -43.53 -23.72
N GLY A 428 13.30 -44.79 -24.11
CA GLY A 428 12.19 -45.75 -24.08
C GLY A 428 10.98 -45.38 -24.96
N GLY A 429 11.21 -44.59 -26.03
CA GLY A 429 10.13 -44.10 -26.90
C GLY A 429 9.38 -42.88 -26.35
N GLN A 430 9.77 -42.37 -25.18
CA GLN A 430 9.22 -41.13 -24.59
C GLN A 430 10.21 -40.00 -24.73
N SER A 431 9.70 -38.80 -24.97
CA SER A 431 10.49 -37.56 -25.00
C SER A 431 10.53 -36.98 -23.60
N LEU A 432 11.71 -36.93 -22.97
CA LEU A 432 11.94 -36.38 -21.63
C LEU A 432 12.78 -35.09 -21.72
N PRO A 433 12.58 -34.11 -20.85
CA PRO A 433 13.41 -32.91 -20.84
C PRO A 433 14.90 -33.24 -20.57
N SER A 434 15.81 -32.65 -21.33
CA SER A 434 17.24 -32.88 -21.19
C SER A 434 17.84 -32.15 -19.99
N GLU A 435 19.00 -32.60 -19.50
CA GLU A 435 19.75 -31.92 -18.43
C GLU A 435 20.04 -30.46 -18.80
N ASN A 436 20.42 -30.18 -20.04
CA ASN A 436 20.64 -28.81 -20.53
C ASN A 436 19.34 -27.98 -20.51
N GLY A 437 18.17 -28.58 -20.77
CA GLY A 437 16.88 -27.91 -20.65
C GLY A 437 16.62 -27.47 -19.24
N PHE A 438 16.92 -28.27 -18.23
CA PHE A 438 16.83 -27.89 -16.82
C PHE A 438 17.82 -26.79 -16.45
N ARG A 439 19.10 -26.90 -16.87
CA ARG A 439 20.13 -25.88 -16.61
C ARG A 439 19.76 -24.52 -17.22
N VAL A 440 19.28 -24.49 -18.47
CA VAL A 440 18.81 -23.26 -19.13
C VAL A 440 17.61 -22.67 -18.37
N SER A 441 16.68 -23.49 -17.92
CA SER A 441 15.52 -23.05 -17.15
C SER A 441 15.93 -22.45 -15.80
N LEU A 442 16.92 -23.02 -15.10
CA LEU A 442 17.49 -22.46 -13.87
C LEU A 442 18.25 -21.16 -14.13
N LEU A 443 18.99 -21.05 -15.24
CA LEU A 443 19.66 -19.81 -15.67
C LEU A 443 18.65 -18.70 -15.97
N ILE A 444 17.53 -19.01 -16.61
CA ILE A 444 16.45 -18.06 -16.84
C ILE A 444 15.90 -17.56 -15.49
N GLY A 445 15.66 -18.48 -14.53
CA GLY A 445 15.23 -18.10 -13.17
C GLY A 445 16.22 -17.17 -12.46
N CYS A 446 17.52 -17.46 -12.58
CA CYS A 446 18.60 -16.62 -12.05
C CYS A 446 18.60 -15.21 -12.69
N GLY A 447 18.56 -15.15 -14.02
CA GLY A 447 18.56 -13.89 -14.78
C GLY A 447 17.35 -13.02 -14.46
N VAL A 448 16.17 -13.63 -14.37
CA VAL A 448 14.93 -12.93 -14.02
C VAL A 448 14.96 -12.40 -12.58
N ALA A 449 15.52 -13.16 -11.63
CA ALA A 449 15.69 -12.70 -10.25
C ALA A 449 16.70 -11.54 -10.17
N ALA A 450 17.82 -11.62 -10.93
CA ALA A 450 18.79 -10.52 -11.04
C ALA A 450 18.17 -9.27 -11.67
N LEU A 451 17.32 -9.44 -12.72
CA LEU A 451 16.55 -8.33 -13.30
C LEU A 451 15.61 -7.72 -12.27
N GLY A 452 14.96 -8.53 -11.43
CA GLY A 452 14.13 -8.04 -10.32
C GLY A 452 14.92 -7.19 -9.32
N ALA A 453 16.14 -7.60 -8.97
CA ALA A 453 17.04 -6.81 -8.14
C ALA A 453 17.40 -5.47 -8.83
N LEU A 454 17.71 -5.50 -10.12
CA LEU A 454 18.03 -4.31 -10.90
C LEU A 454 16.86 -3.34 -10.94
N VAL A 455 15.65 -3.81 -11.25
CA VAL A 455 14.42 -3.00 -11.23
C VAL A 455 14.19 -2.40 -9.85
N ALA A 456 14.37 -3.18 -8.78
CA ALA A 456 14.21 -2.71 -7.41
C ALA A 456 15.23 -1.63 -7.01
N CYS A 457 16.43 -1.61 -7.63
CA CYS A 457 17.42 -0.56 -7.40
C CYS A 457 16.93 0.83 -7.86
N PHE A 458 16.07 0.89 -8.87
CA PHE A 458 15.52 2.15 -9.38
C PHE A 458 14.29 2.64 -8.60
N ILE A 459 13.74 1.86 -7.67
CA ILE A 459 12.65 2.34 -6.81
C ILE A 459 13.14 3.55 -6.02
N PRO A 460 12.42 4.69 -6.02
CA PRO A 460 12.80 5.89 -5.29
C PRO A 460 13.00 5.58 -3.81
N GLY A 461 14.16 5.91 -3.26
CA GLY A 461 14.45 5.64 -1.85
C GLY A 461 13.71 6.62 -0.93
N VAL A 462 13.18 6.11 0.16
CA VAL A 462 12.48 6.89 1.22
C VAL A 462 13.40 7.88 1.95
N ARG A 463 14.64 8.07 1.52
CA ARG A 463 15.62 8.96 2.17
C ARG A 463 15.13 10.39 2.36
N ARG A 464 14.23 10.89 1.49
CA ARG A 464 13.70 12.25 1.62
C ARG A 464 12.66 12.37 2.74
N ALA A 465 11.78 11.40 2.93
CA ALA A 465 10.79 11.40 4.01
C ALA A 465 11.42 11.11 5.38
N ALA A 466 12.46 10.26 5.44
CA ALA A 466 13.19 9.99 6.68
C ALA A 466 14.09 11.16 7.09
N ALA A 467 14.68 11.89 6.14
CA ALA A 467 15.49 13.09 6.43
C ALA A 467 14.63 14.25 6.93
N VAL A 468 13.44 14.45 6.35
CA VAL A 468 12.47 15.45 6.84
C VAL A 468 11.94 15.09 8.23
N ARG A 469 11.73 13.78 8.49
CA ARG A 469 11.28 13.32 9.79
C ARG A 469 12.38 13.35 10.84
N ALA A 470 13.62 13.01 10.49
CA ALA A 470 14.78 13.13 11.38
C ALA A 470 15.13 14.61 11.67
N ALA A 471 14.93 15.51 10.71
CA ALA A 471 15.06 16.93 10.94
C ALA A 471 13.96 17.49 11.86
N ALA A 472 12.72 17.01 11.73
CA ALA A 472 11.62 17.38 12.63
C ALA A 472 11.79 16.78 14.04
N GLU A 473 12.30 15.56 14.17
CA GLU A 473 12.63 14.92 15.45
C GLU A 473 13.87 15.55 16.11
N ALA A 474 14.87 15.98 15.33
CA ALA A 474 16.03 16.72 15.84
C ALA A 474 15.64 18.12 16.33
N ALA A 475 14.77 18.83 15.61
CA ALA A 475 14.23 20.12 16.05
C ALA A 475 13.36 19.99 17.32
N ALA A 476 12.64 18.88 17.49
CA ALA A 476 11.88 18.61 18.70
C ALA A 476 12.77 18.23 19.91
N HIS A 477 13.94 17.64 19.70
CA HIS A 477 14.90 17.38 20.75
C HIS A 477 15.69 18.63 21.17
N GLU A 478 15.98 19.54 20.25
CA GLU A 478 16.69 20.79 20.53
C GLU A 478 15.85 21.77 21.36
N THR A 479 14.50 21.68 21.25
CA THR A 479 13.58 22.45 22.12
C THR A 479 13.37 21.83 23.50
N ALA A 480 13.67 20.55 23.70
CA ALA A 480 13.52 19.88 25.00
C ALA A 480 14.73 20.07 25.95
N ASP A 481 15.89 20.44 25.41
CA ASP A 481 17.12 20.61 26.19
C ASP A 481 17.30 22.05 26.78
N VAL A 482 16.39 23.00 26.48
CA VAL A 482 16.43 24.37 26.98
C VAL A 482 15.75 24.53 28.35
N ASP A 483 15.01 23.54 28.83
CA ASP A 483 14.19 23.65 30.07
C ASP A 483 14.80 22.95 31.31
N HIS A 484 16.12 22.67 31.32
CA HIS A 484 16.81 22.15 32.51
C HIS A 484 17.88 23.13 33.03
N ALA A 485 17.42 24.29 33.53
CA ALA A 485 18.21 25.09 34.51
C ALA A 485 17.64 24.87 35.91
N PRO A 486 18.48 24.65 36.94
CA PRO A 486 18.00 24.26 38.25
C PRO A 486 17.32 25.46 38.97
N ALA A 487 16.04 25.27 39.30
CA ALA A 487 15.32 26.21 40.14
C ALA A 487 15.71 26.04 41.62
N THR A 488 16.17 27.12 42.20
CA THR A 488 16.45 27.28 43.62
C THR A 488 15.19 27.20 44.49
N ASP A 489 15.33 26.51 45.62
CA ASP A 489 14.35 26.37 46.70
C ASP A 489 13.70 27.69 47.10
N SER A 490 12.36 27.72 47.11
CA SER A 490 11.60 28.58 47.99
C SER A 490 10.42 27.85 48.60
N VAL A 491 10.48 27.67 49.89
CA VAL A 491 9.47 27.10 50.77
C VAL A 491 8.20 27.98 50.74
N VAL A 492 7.07 27.39 50.37
CA VAL A 492 5.74 27.96 50.64
C VAL A 492 4.87 26.94 51.34
N ALA A 493 4.40 27.34 52.50
CA ALA A 493 3.56 26.59 53.41
C ALA A 493 2.11 26.49 52.92
N GLY A 494 1.48 25.33 53.20
CA GLY A 494 0.05 25.24 53.50
C GLY A 494 -0.88 25.10 52.32
N VAL A 495 -1.10 23.85 51.85
CA VAL A 495 -2.28 23.49 51.06
C VAL A 495 -3.31 22.86 51.99
N PRO A 496 -4.56 23.37 52.07
CA PRO A 496 -5.62 22.69 52.78
C PRO A 496 -6.11 21.47 51.97
N GLU A 497 -6.33 20.41 52.70
CA GLU A 497 -6.90 19.13 52.25
C GLU A 497 -8.26 19.34 51.55
N PRO A 498 -8.54 18.77 50.37
CA PRO A 498 -9.85 18.89 49.73
C PRO A 498 -10.86 18.01 50.48
N ALA A 499 -11.83 18.67 51.07
CA ALA A 499 -13.02 18.05 51.62
C ALA A 499 -13.70 17.19 50.52
N ALA A 500 -13.91 15.91 50.81
CA ALA A 500 -14.66 15.00 50.01
C ALA A 500 -16.10 15.50 49.79
N VAL A 501 -16.37 16.07 48.62
CA VAL A 501 -17.74 16.26 48.15
C VAL A 501 -18.24 14.91 47.70
N ALA A 502 -19.00 14.26 48.57
CA ALA A 502 -19.82 13.11 48.21
C ALA A 502 -20.82 13.57 47.12
N ALA A 503 -20.53 13.29 45.87
CA ALA A 503 -21.48 13.47 44.79
C ALA A 503 -22.71 12.59 45.10
N ALA A 504 -23.85 13.22 45.37
CA ALA A 504 -25.11 12.57 45.52
C ALA A 504 -25.41 11.79 44.24
N ILE A 505 -25.54 10.46 44.35
CA ILE A 505 -26.03 9.60 43.27
C ILE A 505 -27.43 10.11 42.90
N PRO A 506 -27.70 10.53 41.66
CA PRO A 506 -29.05 10.93 41.26
C PRO A 506 -30.01 9.75 41.51
N ALA A 507 -31.16 10.03 42.11
CA ALA A 507 -32.19 9.02 42.28
C ALA A 507 -32.59 8.47 40.93
N LEU A 508 -32.66 7.15 40.81
CA LEU A 508 -33.17 6.49 39.62
C LEU A 508 -34.56 7.03 39.26
N PRO A 509 -34.84 7.31 37.98
CA PRO A 509 -36.16 7.75 37.56
C PRO A 509 -37.21 6.67 37.89
N VAL A 510 -38.35 7.08 38.41
CA VAL A 510 -39.48 6.22 38.81
C VAL A 510 -40.37 5.96 37.60
N THR A 511 -39.79 5.52 36.49
CA THR A 511 -40.56 5.19 35.28
C THR A 511 -40.29 3.74 34.91
N ASP A 512 -41.35 2.98 34.68
CA ASP A 512 -41.26 1.62 34.12
C ASP A 512 -41.01 1.75 32.60
N GLY A 513 -39.82 1.34 32.14
CA GLY A 513 -39.51 1.24 30.72
C GLY A 513 -38.07 1.68 30.33
N PRO A 514 -37.73 1.60 29.03
CA PRO A 514 -36.40 1.97 28.53
C PRO A 514 -36.23 3.48 28.54
N VAL A 515 -35.44 3.97 29.48
CA VAL A 515 -35.16 5.40 29.67
C VAL A 515 -33.66 5.65 29.66
N ALA A 516 -33.18 6.61 28.88
CA ALA A 516 -31.86 7.20 29.02
C ALA A 516 -31.95 8.42 29.96
N PHE A 517 -31.11 8.45 30.99
CA PHE A 517 -31.03 9.56 31.90
C PHE A 517 -29.56 9.87 32.23
N GLY A 518 -29.25 11.11 32.55
CA GLY A 518 -27.90 11.52 32.87
C GLY A 518 -27.75 13.04 32.99
N ARG A 519 -26.52 13.50 32.89
CA ARG A 519 -26.21 14.95 32.92
C ARG A 519 -25.47 15.37 31.67
N VAL A 520 -25.80 16.58 31.20
CA VAL A 520 -25.03 17.27 30.17
C VAL A 520 -24.11 18.26 30.87
N HIS A 521 -22.81 18.11 30.63
CA HIS A 521 -21.79 18.99 31.22
C HIS A 521 -20.74 19.36 30.15
N ASP A 522 -19.98 20.42 30.48
CA ASP A 522 -18.83 20.79 29.66
C ASP A 522 -17.58 19.93 29.99
N THR A 523 -16.49 20.17 29.28
CA THR A 523 -15.20 19.50 29.50
C THR A 523 -14.57 19.80 30.87
N ARG A 524 -15.07 20.78 31.58
CA ARG A 524 -14.66 21.15 32.95
C ARG A 524 -15.59 20.57 34.03
N GLY A 525 -16.65 19.82 33.62
CA GLY A 525 -17.63 19.26 34.54
C GLY A 525 -18.74 20.21 34.92
N THR A 526 -18.83 21.43 34.33
CA THR A 526 -19.91 22.38 34.61
C THR A 526 -21.19 21.94 33.92
N ALA A 527 -22.29 21.90 34.65
CA ALA A 527 -23.60 21.55 34.13
C ALA A 527 -24.06 22.50 33.03
N LEU A 528 -24.64 21.96 31.94
CA LEU A 528 -25.15 22.73 30.82
C LEU A 528 -26.68 22.69 30.80
N PRO A 529 -27.35 23.79 31.25
CA PRO A 529 -28.80 23.89 31.22
C PRO A 529 -29.30 24.18 29.78
N GLY A 530 -30.49 23.68 29.46
CA GLY A 530 -31.17 23.97 28.19
C GLY A 530 -30.57 23.23 26.98
N ALA A 531 -29.64 22.32 27.18
CA ALA A 531 -29.15 21.49 26.09
C ALA A 531 -30.27 20.59 25.55
N VAL A 532 -30.45 20.56 24.24
CA VAL A 532 -31.46 19.77 23.58
C VAL A 532 -30.93 18.36 23.30
N LEU A 533 -31.63 17.36 23.81
CA LEU A 533 -31.30 15.95 23.58
C LEU A 533 -32.37 15.33 22.69
N THR A 534 -31.94 14.67 21.63
CA THR A 534 -32.80 14.00 20.66
C THR A 534 -32.39 12.53 20.54
N LEU A 535 -33.34 11.65 20.83
CA LEU A 535 -33.15 10.20 20.69
C LEU A 535 -33.66 9.75 19.30
N ILE A 536 -32.81 9.09 18.52
CA ILE A 536 -33.08 8.65 17.17
C ILE A 536 -32.89 7.14 17.08
N SER A 537 -33.77 6.44 16.35
CA SER A 537 -33.58 5.02 16.02
C SER A 537 -32.44 4.85 15.01
N LEU A 538 -31.84 3.67 14.94
CA LEU A 538 -30.79 3.34 13.95
C LEU A 538 -31.29 3.50 12.49
N SER A 539 -32.59 3.56 12.25
CA SER A 539 -33.21 3.87 10.95
C SER A 539 -33.40 5.36 10.66
N GLY A 540 -32.94 6.25 11.56
CA GLY A 540 -33.01 7.71 11.40
C GLY A 540 -34.32 8.36 11.87
N ARG A 541 -35.27 7.62 12.46
CA ARG A 541 -36.53 8.18 12.96
C ARG A 541 -36.35 8.75 14.36
N GLN A 542 -36.77 10.01 14.59
CA GLN A 542 -36.79 10.61 15.92
C GLN A 542 -37.79 9.86 16.82
N ILE A 543 -37.33 9.43 18.00
CA ILE A 543 -38.07 8.65 18.99
C ILE A 543 -38.52 9.55 20.14
N GLY A 544 -37.60 10.37 20.66
CA GLY A 544 -37.85 11.27 21.78
C GLY A 544 -37.01 12.54 21.67
N ARG A 545 -37.45 13.59 22.39
CA ARG A 545 -36.70 14.84 22.52
C ARG A 545 -36.96 15.42 23.90
N THR A 546 -35.89 15.89 24.56
CA THR A 546 -35.96 16.54 25.87
C THR A 546 -34.95 17.68 25.95
N THR A 547 -35.00 18.50 27.01
CA THR A 547 -34.02 19.52 27.30
C THR A 547 -33.46 19.33 28.71
N SER A 548 -32.17 19.59 28.90
CA SER A 548 -31.54 19.49 30.21
C SER A 548 -32.04 20.59 31.17
N THR A 549 -32.18 20.21 32.44
CA THR A 549 -32.59 21.09 33.56
C THR A 549 -31.46 22.04 33.99
N SER A 550 -31.72 22.93 34.95
CA SER A 550 -30.73 23.89 35.46
C SER A 550 -29.45 23.25 36.02
N ASP A 551 -29.50 21.99 36.46
CA ASP A 551 -28.36 21.21 36.95
C ASP A 551 -27.80 20.25 35.87
N GLY A 552 -28.21 20.44 34.61
CA GLY A 552 -27.78 19.63 33.45
C GLY A 552 -28.45 18.28 33.34
N TYR A 553 -29.37 17.89 34.24
CA TYR A 553 -30.03 16.60 34.23
C TYR A 553 -31.02 16.50 33.05
N PHE A 554 -31.07 15.33 32.45
CA PHE A 554 -32.03 14.99 31.40
C PHE A 554 -32.58 13.59 31.55
N GLU A 555 -33.75 13.38 30.97
CA GLU A 555 -34.40 12.08 30.87
C GLU A 555 -35.13 11.99 29.52
N VAL A 556 -34.92 10.91 28.77
CA VAL A 556 -35.60 10.66 27.50
C VAL A 556 -36.02 9.22 27.38
N ASN A 557 -37.30 9.01 27.04
CA ASN A 557 -37.93 7.69 26.99
C ASN A 557 -37.82 7.09 25.59
N ALA A 558 -37.63 5.79 25.50
CA ALA A 558 -37.74 5.00 24.29
C ALA A 558 -38.94 4.04 24.35
N PRO A 559 -39.59 3.70 23.23
CA PRO A 559 -40.78 2.85 23.20
C PRO A 559 -40.46 1.37 23.48
N GLU A 560 -39.26 0.89 23.16
CA GLU A 560 -38.82 -0.50 23.30
C GLU A 560 -37.34 -0.56 23.67
N PRO A 561 -36.89 -1.64 24.38
CA PRO A 561 -35.46 -1.83 24.60
C PRO A 561 -34.72 -2.00 23.26
N GLY A 562 -33.53 -1.39 23.12
CA GLY A 562 -32.77 -1.44 21.88
C GLY A 562 -31.63 -0.45 21.83
N SER A 563 -30.96 -0.38 20.69
CA SER A 563 -29.88 0.59 20.43
C SER A 563 -30.43 1.81 19.68
N TYR A 564 -30.08 2.97 20.21
CA TYR A 564 -30.50 4.28 19.73
C TYR A 564 -29.29 5.21 19.58
N VAL A 565 -29.45 6.31 18.87
CA VAL A 565 -28.47 7.39 18.82
C VAL A 565 -29.03 8.58 19.62
N LEU A 566 -28.30 8.98 20.65
CA LEU A 566 -28.60 10.16 21.44
C LEU A 566 -27.76 11.33 20.90
N ILE A 567 -28.43 12.38 20.40
CA ILE A 567 -27.78 13.60 19.94
C ILE A 567 -28.06 14.69 20.96
N ALA A 568 -27.00 15.31 21.48
CA ALA A 568 -27.09 16.46 22.35
C ALA A 568 -26.53 17.71 21.67
N SER A 569 -27.21 18.83 21.78
CA SER A 569 -26.81 20.12 21.21
C SER A 569 -27.23 21.29 22.10
N THR A 570 -26.40 22.32 22.16
CA THR A 570 -26.72 23.61 22.80
C THR A 570 -25.96 24.75 22.11
N ASP A 571 -26.43 25.98 22.24
CA ASP A 571 -25.80 27.15 21.61
C ASP A 571 -24.35 27.31 22.05
N GLY A 572 -23.44 27.60 21.11
CA GLY A 572 -22.02 27.81 21.42
C GLY A 572 -21.25 26.53 21.76
N ARG A 573 -21.82 25.34 21.54
CA ARG A 573 -21.19 24.04 21.80
C ARG A 573 -21.30 23.12 20.60
N ARG A 574 -20.28 22.29 20.39
CA ARG A 574 -20.31 21.27 19.34
C ARG A 574 -21.34 20.20 19.68
N PRO A 575 -22.29 19.89 18.78
CA PRO A 575 -23.18 18.76 18.98
C PRO A 575 -22.43 17.46 19.11
N ASP A 576 -22.84 16.61 20.06
CA ASP A 576 -22.34 15.25 20.24
C ASP A 576 -23.41 14.22 19.90
N ALA A 577 -23.00 13.11 19.27
CA ALA A 577 -23.87 12.02 18.91
C ALA A 577 -23.26 10.69 19.35
N SER A 578 -23.88 10.05 20.32
CA SER A 578 -23.42 8.79 20.89
C SER A 578 -24.46 7.68 20.73
N THR A 579 -24.00 6.45 20.52
CA THR A 579 -24.90 5.29 20.49
C THR A 579 -25.15 4.81 21.91
N VAL A 580 -26.43 4.78 22.33
CA VAL A 580 -26.85 4.30 23.63
C VAL A 580 -27.68 3.02 23.49
N THR A 581 -27.45 2.06 24.34
CA THR A 581 -28.23 0.82 24.40
C THR A 581 -29.11 0.86 25.65
N LEU A 582 -30.42 0.91 25.45
CA LEU A 582 -31.40 0.97 26.50
C LEU A 582 -31.97 -0.42 26.78
N GLY A 583 -31.92 -0.84 28.03
CA GLY A 583 -32.54 -2.07 28.52
C GLY A 583 -33.98 -1.84 28.99
N GLU A 584 -34.56 -2.83 29.66
CA GLU A 584 -35.87 -2.70 30.34
C GLU A 584 -35.81 -1.77 31.56
N LEU A 585 -34.62 -1.55 32.12
CA LEU A 585 -34.37 -0.65 33.23
C LEU A 585 -33.75 0.67 32.74
N PRO A 586 -33.96 1.80 33.47
CA PRO A 586 -33.32 3.09 33.17
C PRO A 586 -31.81 2.96 33.06
N SER A 587 -31.24 3.51 32.00
CA SER A 587 -29.81 3.41 31.66
C SER A 587 -29.12 4.78 31.83
N PRO A 588 -28.08 4.90 32.65
CA PRO A 588 -27.34 6.16 32.84
C PRO A 588 -26.50 6.48 31.59
N CYS A 589 -26.53 7.75 31.17
CA CYS A 589 -25.81 8.25 30.00
C CYS A 589 -25.44 9.72 30.19
N ASP A 590 -24.22 9.99 30.67
CA ASP A 590 -23.72 11.36 30.76
C ASP A 590 -23.15 11.84 29.43
N VAL A 591 -23.40 13.10 29.09
CA VAL A 591 -22.98 13.71 27.82
C VAL A 591 -22.07 14.89 28.07
N THR A 592 -20.91 14.92 27.42
CA THR A 592 -19.95 16.02 27.50
C THR A 592 -19.95 16.81 26.20
N LEU A 593 -20.30 18.11 26.26
CA LEU A 593 -20.27 18.98 25.09
C LEU A 593 -19.06 19.94 25.16
N SER A 594 -18.26 19.94 24.13
CA SER A 594 -17.10 20.81 23.97
C SER A 594 -17.54 22.22 23.55
N ALA A 595 -16.90 23.27 24.07
CA ALA A 595 -17.11 24.64 23.60
C ALA A 595 -16.67 24.76 22.12
N ILE A 596 -17.38 25.57 21.36
CA ILE A 596 -16.94 26.06 20.07
C ILE A 596 -16.30 27.43 20.37
N SER A 597 -14.99 27.53 20.21
CA SER A 597 -14.25 28.78 20.36
C SER A 597 -13.92 29.33 18.98
N GLY A 598 -14.13 30.65 18.78
CA GLY A 598 -13.56 31.34 17.63
C GLY A 598 -12.11 31.74 17.96
N MET A 599 -11.19 31.56 17.00
CA MET A 599 -9.83 32.04 17.11
C MET A 599 -9.61 33.17 16.12
N ALA A 600 -9.15 34.33 16.61
CA ALA A 600 -8.78 35.46 15.76
C ALA A 600 -7.26 35.60 15.71
N GLY A 601 -6.74 36.14 14.61
CA GLY A 601 -5.31 36.41 14.50
C GLY A 601 -4.98 37.29 13.32
N THR A 602 -3.68 37.56 13.15
CA THR A 602 -3.15 38.32 12.03
C THR A 602 -2.03 37.56 11.33
N VAL A 603 -1.98 37.68 10.01
CA VAL A 603 -0.89 37.19 9.20
C VAL A 603 -0.09 38.36 8.67
N THR A 604 1.19 38.36 8.96
CA THR A 604 2.10 39.46 8.58
C THR A 604 3.31 38.90 7.84
N ARG A 605 3.99 39.74 7.10
CA ARG A 605 5.29 39.43 6.51
C ARG A 605 6.36 39.46 7.60
N ALA A 606 7.24 38.43 7.59
CA ALA A 606 8.27 38.27 8.60
C ALA A 606 9.35 39.40 8.57
N ASP A 607 9.58 40.04 7.39
CA ASP A 607 10.68 40.97 7.15
C ASP A 607 10.35 42.38 7.64
N ASP A 608 9.13 42.89 7.42
CA ASP A 608 8.73 44.27 7.66
C ASP A 608 7.42 44.41 8.46
N GLY A 609 6.78 43.31 8.83
CA GLY A 609 5.53 43.30 9.60
C GLY A 609 4.31 43.74 8.78
N THR A 610 4.41 43.91 7.46
CA THR A 610 3.26 44.31 6.64
C THR A 610 2.19 43.21 6.59
N PRO A 611 0.89 43.56 6.61
CA PRO A 611 -0.19 42.59 6.59
C PRO A 611 -0.21 41.80 5.25
N VAL A 612 -0.53 40.51 5.32
CA VAL A 612 -0.69 39.64 4.15
C VAL A 612 -2.17 39.32 3.94
N ALA A 613 -2.75 39.93 2.90
CA ALA A 613 -4.13 39.71 2.52
C ALA A 613 -4.27 38.38 1.71
N GLU A 614 -5.49 37.82 1.70
CA GLU A 614 -5.84 36.57 0.97
C GLU A 614 -4.99 35.34 1.36
N ALA A 615 -4.28 35.40 2.48
CA ALA A 615 -3.61 34.23 3.03
C ALA A 615 -4.65 33.22 3.53
N ARG A 616 -4.51 31.96 3.14
CA ARG A 616 -5.37 30.89 3.65
C ARG A 616 -4.83 30.39 4.97
N VAL A 617 -5.64 30.51 6.03
CA VAL A 617 -5.33 30.03 7.36
C VAL A 617 -6.24 28.83 7.66
N SER A 618 -5.66 27.70 8.06
CA SER A 618 -6.39 26.46 8.35
C SER A 618 -5.96 25.88 9.70
N ALA A 619 -6.91 25.53 10.55
CA ALA A 619 -6.68 24.75 11.75
C ALA A 619 -6.73 23.26 11.44
N LEU A 620 -5.73 22.51 11.89
CA LEU A 620 -5.54 21.09 11.61
C LEU A 620 -5.47 20.32 12.93
N ASP A 621 -6.16 19.18 13.01
CA ASP A 621 -6.04 18.28 14.16
C ASP A 621 -4.70 17.52 14.16
N SER A 622 -4.45 16.73 15.20
CA SER A 622 -3.26 15.86 15.31
C SER A 622 -3.14 14.80 14.20
N ARG A 623 -4.17 14.61 13.38
CA ARG A 623 -4.21 13.69 12.23
C ARG A 623 -4.00 14.41 10.91
N GLY A 624 -3.95 15.76 10.91
CA GLY A 624 -3.86 16.60 9.73
C GLY A 624 -5.21 16.85 9.04
N GLU A 625 -6.33 16.60 9.74
CA GLU A 625 -7.67 16.89 9.22
C GLU A 625 -8.00 18.38 9.47
N VAL A 626 -8.58 19.06 8.46
CA VAL A 626 -8.92 20.48 8.56
C VAL A 626 -10.16 20.65 9.44
N LEU A 627 -9.98 21.33 10.58
CA LEU A 627 -11.05 21.65 11.53
C LEU A 627 -11.82 22.91 11.12
N ALA A 628 -11.09 23.95 10.70
CA ALA A 628 -11.64 25.22 10.24
C ALA A 628 -10.69 25.87 9.24
N SER A 629 -11.19 26.74 8.36
CA SER A 629 -10.36 27.49 7.40
C SER A 629 -10.96 28.87 7.14
N ALA A 630 -10.09 29.89 7.04
CA ALA A 630 -10.45 31.26 6.73
C ALA A 630 -9.42 31.86 5.76
N ALA A 631 -9.77 32.96 5.09
CA ALA A 631 -8.84 33.81 4.38
C ALA A 631 -8.61 35.12 5.16
N THR A 632 -7.41 35.68 5.07
CA THR A 632 -7.12 36.96 5.71
C THR A 632 -7.72 38.13 4.92
N ASP A 633 -8.16 39.16 5.61
CA ASP A 633 -8.62 40.44 5.05
C ASP A 633 -7.46 41.34 4.61
N GLU A 634 -7.79 42.56 4.12
CA GLU A 634 -6.79 43.54 3.67
C GLU A 634 -5.82 44.01 4.81
N ALA A 635 -6.23 43.87 6.08
CA ALA A 635 -5.40 44.14 7.24
C ALA A 635 -4.63 42.89 7.76
N GLY A 636 -4.65 41.80 7.02
CA GLY A 636 -4.05 40.51 7.39
C GLY A 636 -4.81 39.79 8.51
N GLY A 637 -5.98 40.27 8.92
CA GLY A 637 -6.80 39.68 9.97
C GLY A 637 -7.54 38.44 9.51
N PHE A 638 -7.65 37.42 10.38
CA PHE A 638 -8.47 36.24 10.14
C PHE A 638 -9.29 35.84 11.36
N VAL A 639 -10.41 35.16 11.14
CA VAL A 639 -11.22 34.58 12.20
C VAL A 639 -11.54 33.12 11.77
N LEU A 640 -11.02 32.19 12.56
CA LEU A 640 -11.40 30.76 12.45
C LEU A 640 -12.60 30.55 13.37
N ALA A 641 -13.77 30.36 12.77
CA ALA A 641 -14.97 30.01 13.52
C ALA A 641 -14.96 28.49 13.83
N GLU A 642 -15.58 28.10 14.94
CA GLU A 642 -15.85 26.69 15.27
C GLU A 642 -14.60 25.81 15.48
N VAL A 643 -13.54 26.34 16.08
CA VAL A 643 -12.37 25.53 16.48
C VAL A 643 -12.66 24.86 17.84
N PRO A 644 -12.53 23.52 17.97
CA PRO A 644 -12.73 22.83 19.24
C PRO A 644 -11.61 23.14 20.23
N ASP A 645 -11.92 23.09 21.54
CA ASP A 645 -10.89 23.17 22.60
C ASP A 645 -9.92 22.01 22.47
N GLY A 646 -8.62 22.27 22.60
CA GLY A 646 -7.56 21.25 22.55
C GLY A 646 -6.30 21.70 21.81
N ASP A 647 -5.41 20.74 21.56
CA ASP A 647 -4.16 20.95 20.83
C ASP A 647 -4.40 20.75 19.33
N PHE A 648 -4.06 21.74 18.51
CA PHE A 648 -4.14 21.69 17.06
C PHE A 648 -3.05 22.58 16.42
N THR A 649 -2.86 22.45 15.12
CA THR A 649 -1.87 23.22 14.37
C THR A 649 -2.59 24.21 13.46
N VAL A 650 -2.23 25.49 13.51
CA VAL A 650 -2.70 26.50 12.56
C VAL A 650 -1.65 26.66 11.48
N ALA A 651 -2.02 26.38 10.23
CA ALA A 651 -1.18 26.56 9.07
C ALA A 651 -1.66 27.77 8.25
N ALA A 652 -0.75 28.65 7.88
CA ALA A 652 -1.00 29.77 6.99
C ALA A 652 -0.20 29.62 5.69
N SER A 653 -0.83 29.93 4.55
CA SER A 653 -0.21 29.90 3.22
C SER A 653 -0.73 31.02 2.34
N ALA A 654 0.14 31.69 1.60
CA ALA A 654 -0.21 32.73 0.64
C ALA A 654 0.70 32.62 -0.60
N ALA A 655 0.24 33.14 -1.75
CA ALA A 655 1.03 33.17 -2.96
C ALA A 655 2.27 34.07 -2.77
N GLY A 656 3.45 33.55 -3.09
CA GLY A 656 4.72 34.25 -2.90
C GLY A 656 5.27 34.20 -1.46
N TYR A 657 4.77 33.30 -0.63
CA TYR A 657 5.26 33.09 0.75
C TYR A 657 5.46 31.61 1.06
N HIS A 658 6.42 31.29 1.91
CA HIS A 658 6.59 29.94 2.45
C HIS A 658 5.46 29.61 3.43
N PRO A 659 4.79 28.46 3.29
CA PRO A 659 3.78 28.03 4.25
C PRO A 659 4.37 27.90 5.65
N THR A 660 3.67 28.45 6.64
CA THR A 660 4.10 28.39 8.05
C THR A 660 3.04 27.70 8.88
N ALA A 661 3.45 26.84 9.82
CA ALA A 661 2.55 26.12 10.70
C ALA A 661 2.97 26.36 12.16
N VAL A 662 1.99 26.72 13.01
CA VAL A 662 2.19 27.03 14.42
C VAL A 662 1.31 26.11 15.26
N PRO A 663 1.88 25.34 16.22
CA PRO A 663 1.07 24.58 17.17
C PRO A 663 0.37 25.53 18.13
N VAL A 664 -0.92 25.33 18.36
CA VAL A 664 -1.77 26.17 19.20
C VAL A 664 -2.57 25.33 20.16
N ARG A 665 -2.71 25.78 21.37
CA ARG A 665 -3.59 25.21 22.39
C ARG A 665 -4.75 26.13 22.65
N ALA A 666 -5.96 25.77 22.21
CA ALA A 666 -7.15 26.52 22.62
C ALA A 666 -7.64 26.02 23.98
N ALA A 667 -7.65 26.88 24.94
CA ALA A 667 -8.13 26.65 26.30
C ALA A 667 -9.19 27.70 26.67
N GLY A 668 -10.35 27.67 26.02
CA GLY A 668 -11.57 28.33 26.44
C GLY A 668 -11.49 29.85 26.79
N SER A 669 -10.53 30.61 26.27
CA SER A 669 -10.47 32.06 26.42
C SER A 669 -10.81 32.76 25.10
N GLU A 670 -11.78 33.65 25.12
CA GLU A 670 -12.29 34.43 23.98
C GLU A 670 -11.24 35.40 23.36
N ASP A 671 -10.01 35.50 23.87
CA ASP A 671 -9.01 36.50 23.50
C ASP A 671 -7.66 35.91 23.00
N ALA A 672 -7.59 34.69 22.51
CA ALA A 672 -6.35 34.20 21.93
C ALA A 672 -6.15 34.82 20.53
N HIS A 673 -5.38 35.92 20.46
CA HIS A 673 -4.94 36.54 19.22
C HIS A 673 -3.65 35.83 18.74
N LEU A 674 -3.70 35.19 17.57
CA LEU A 674 -2.57 34.48 17.01
C LEU A 674 -1.88 35.32 15.94
N GLU A 675 -0.60 35.59 16.12
CA GLU A 675 0.23 36.23 15.10
C GLU A 675 1.03 35.21 14.32
N ILE A 676 0.92 35.21 12.98
CA ILE A 676 1.65 34.32 12.09
C ILE A 676 2.47 35.15 11.14
N ALA A 677 3.79 34.99 11.18
CA ALA A 677 4.71 35.67 10.27
C ALA A 677 5.06 34.73 9.08
N LEU A 678 4.76 35.16 7.87
CA LEU A 678 5.11 34.47 6.62
C LEU A 678 6.40 35.04 6.05
N ARG A 679 7.35 34.17 5.69
CA ARG A 679 8.55 34.56 4.94
C ARG A 679 8.24 34.62 3.47
N ALA A 680 8.71 35.66 2.79
CA ALA A 680 8.59 35.77 1.35
C ALA A 680 9.31 34.60 0.68
N SER A 681 8.67 33.98 -0.29
CA SER A 681 9.30 32.98 -1.17
C SER A 681 9.60 33.65 -2.51
N SER A 682 10.83 33.50 -2.97
CA SER A 682 11.28 34.05 -4.23
C SER A 682 11.11 33.02 -5.35
N SER A 683 11.02 33.48 -6.58
CA SER A 683 10.97 32.61 -7.75
C SER A 683 12.00 33.04 -8.78
N LEU A 684 12.54 32.07 -9.53
CA LEU A 684 13.43 32.28 -10.64
C LEU A 684 12.83 31.69 -11.91
N ARG A 685 12.67 32.47 -12.93
CA ARG A 685 12.21 32.00 -14.25
C ARG A 685 13.10 32.51 -15.37
N GLY A 686 13.04 31.82 -16.50
CA GLY A 686 13.79 32.26 -17.67
C GLY A 686 13.53 31.42 -18.90
N ILE A 687 14.18 31.76 -20.01
CA ILE A 687 14.05 31.03 -21.26
C ILE A 687 15.44 30.50 -21.64
N VAL A 688 15.51 29.22 -21.97
CA VAL A 688 16.69 28.62 -22.59
C VAL A 688 16.57 28.77 -24.12
N ARG A 689 17.55 29.37 -24.72
CA ARG A 689 17.64 29.56 -26.17
C ARG A 689 18.82 28.78 -26.74
N GLY A 690 18.65 28.24 -27.94
CA GLY A 690 19.75 27.66 -28.71
C GLY A 690 20.55 28.71 -29.45
N HIS A 691 21.65 28.33 -30.09
CA HIS A 691 22.54 29.19 -30.86
C HIS A 691 21.83 30.02 -31.97
N SER A 692 20.69 29.56 -32.45
CA SER A 692 19.86 30.30 -33.42
C SER A 692 18.97 31.38 -32.78
N GLY A 693 19.06 31.59 -31.46
CA GLY A 693 18.19 32.49 -30.70
C GLY A 693 16.77 31.96 -30.47
N LEU A 694 16.44 30.79 -31.02
CA LEU A 694 15.12 30.15 -30.83
C LEU A 694 15.02 29.44 -29.47
N PRO A 695 13.82 29.43 -28.85
CA PRO A 695 13.58 28.69 -27.63
C PRO A 695 13.91 27.19 -27.76
N LEU A 696 14.58 26.61 -26.77
CA LEU A 696 15.01 25.23 -26.79
C LEU A 696 14.12 24.40 -25.86
N ALA A 697 13.31 23.52 -26.44
CA ALA A 697 12.48 22.58 -25.71
C ALA A 697 13.30 21.39 -25.21
N GLY A 698 12.96 20.86 -24.04
CA GLY A 698 13.57 19.65 -23.48
C GLY A 698 14.97 19.86 -22.91
N ALA A 699 15.45 21.10 -22.76
CA ALA A 699 16.70 21.38 -22.06
C ALA A 699 16.50 21.16 -20.55
N ARG A 700 17.45 20.47 -19.92
CA ARG A 700 17.46 20.30 -18.44
C ARG A 700 18.16 21.51 -17.83
N VAL A 701 17.45 22.21 -16.94
CA VAL A 701 17.96 23.31 -16.15
C VAL A 701 18.03 22.88 -14.70
N THR A 702 19.21 22.92 -14.12
CA THR A 702 19.47 22.56 -12.73
C THR A 702 19.87 23.81 -11.96
N LEU A 703 19.21 24.05 -10.83
CA LEU A 703 19.55 25.11 -9.90
C LEU A 703 20.43 24.54 -8.80
N THR A 704 21.59 25.14 -8.56
CA THR A 704 22.49 24.76 -7.48
C THR A 704 22.70 25.92 -6.51
N ASP A 705 22.92 25.61 -5.24
CA ASP A 705 23.32 26.58 -4.22
C ASP A 705 24.78 27.02 -4.40
N TRP A 706 25.24 27.94 -3.56
CA TRP A 706 26.61 28.46 -3.59
C TRP A 706 27.68 27.42 -3.22
N VAL A 707 27.27 26.28 -2.61
CA VAL A 707 28.15 25.13 -2.29
C VAL A 707 28.22 24.15 -3.44
N GLY A 708 27.28 24.23 -4.41
CA GLY A 708 27.17 23.31 -5.54
C GLY A 708 26.17 22.17 -5.35
N ASN A 709 25.36 22.17 -4.26
CA ASN A 709 24.29 21.20 -4.11
C ASN A 709 23.11 21.54 -5.04
N VAL A 710 22.49 20.51 -5.60
CA VAL A 710 21.30 20.69 -6.44
C VAL A 710 20.11 21.05 -5.54
N VAL A 711 19.56 22.25 -5.77
CA VAL A 711 18.35 22.75 -5.10
C VAL A 711 17.12 22.23 -5.83
N ASP A 712 17.05 22.41 -7.18
CA ASP A 712 15.93 21.96 -7.98
C ASP A 712 16.35 21.71 -9.43
N THR A 713 15.47 21.03 -10.22
CA THR A 713 15.72 20.75 -11.64
C THR A 713 14.43 20.86 -12.44
N ALA A 714 14.43 21.67 -13.48
CA ALA A 714 13.35 21.86 -14.43
C ALA A 714 13.72 21.37 -15.83
N ILE A 715 12.72 21.01 -16.64
CA ILE A 715 12.88 20.72 -18.07
C ILE A 715 12.07 21.76 -18.83
N THR A 716 12.70 22.41 -19.81
CA THR A 716 12.05 23.48 -20.59
C THR A 716 10.89 22.96 -21.45
N GLY A 717 9.80 23.72 -21.48
CA GLY A 717 8.66 23.51 -22.36
C GLY A 717 8.96 23.80 -23.85
N PRO A 718 7.95 23.67 -24.74
CA PRO A 718 8.08 23.98 -26.16
C PRO A 718 8.50 25.46 -26.44
N ASP A 719 8.19 26.32 -25.49
CA ASP A 719 8.53 27.77 -25.49
C ASP A 719 9.91 28.06 -24.86
N GLY A 720 10.66 27.03 -24.48
CA GLY A 720 11.95 27.13 -23.83
C GLY A 720 11.93 27.64 -22.40
N VAL A 721 10.74 27.84 -21.78
CA VAL A 721 10.59 28.42 -20.44
C VAL A 721 10.94 27.40 -19.36
N TYR A 722 11.64 27.86 -18.33
CA TYR A 722 11.83 27.15 -17.06
C TYR A 722 11.45 28.06 -15.89
N ALA A 723 11.04 27.49 -14.78
CA ALA A 723 10.72 28.19 -13.54
C ALA A 723 11.08 27.36 -12.32
N PHE A 724 11.60 28.02 -11.31
CA PHE A 724 11.82 27.50 -9.98
C PHE A 724 11.04 28.38 -8.99
N ALA A 725 10.28 27.79 -8.11
CA ALA A 725 9.49 28.46 -7.06
C ALA A 725 10.03 28.08 -5.69
N ASP A 726 9.55 28.77 -4.67
CA ASP A 726 9.88 28.51 -3.26
C ASP A 726 11.39 28.57 -2.97
N LEU A 727 12.07 29.58 -3.50
CA LEU A 727 13.48 29.81 -3.26
C LEU A 727 13.68 30.77 -2.07
N ASP A 728 14.69 30.49 -1.27
CA ASP A 728 15.21 31.46 -0.32
C ASP A 728 15.99 32.57 -1.04
N GLU A 729 16.07 33.77 -0.41
CA GLU A 729 16.97 34.80 -0.93
C GLU A 729 18.42 34.34 -0.88
N GLY A 730 19.14 34.47 -1.99
CA GLY A 730 20.52 34.00 -2.03
C GLY A 730 21.12 33.95 -3.41
N THR A 731 22.38 33.53 -3.46
CA THR A 731 23.11 33.34 -4.72
C THR A 731 23.02 31.87 -5.14
N TYR A 732 22.55 31.68 -6.36
CA TYR A 732 22.39 30.37 -6.98
C TYR A 732 23.18 30.31 -8.28
N THR A 733 23.39 29.10 -8.78
CA THR A 733 23.95 28.91 -10.13
C THR A 733 22.95 28.10 -10.94
N VAL A 734 22.55 28.65 -12.09
CA VAL A 734 21.72 27.96 -13.07
C VAL A 734 22.63 27.22 -14.04
N VAL A 735 22.45 25.89 -14.11
CA VAL A 735 23.19 25.02 -15.01
C VAL A 735 22.23 24.49 -16.08
N ALA A 736 22.29 25.00 -17.27
CA ALA A 736 21.50 24.50 -18.38
C ALA A 736 22.30 23.45 -19.17
N SER A 737 21.71 22.26 -19.37
CA SER A 737 22.33 21.15 -20.09
C SER A 737 21.47 20.71 -21.26
N GLY A 738 22.08 20.58 -22.40
CA GLY A 738 21.49 20.16 -23.68
C GLY A 738 22.55 20.08 -24.79
N TYR A 739 23.68 20.76 -24.55
CA TYR A 739 24.98 20.76 -25.21
C TYR A 739 26.05 20.93 -24.14
N ALA A 740 27.21 21.54 -24.41
CA ALA A 740 28.15 21.88 -23.35
C ALA A 740 27.41 22.65 -22.24
N PRO A 741 27.48 22.23 -20.96
CA PRO A 741 26.69 22.86 -19.90
C PRO A 741 27.14 24.32 -19.71
N VAL A 742 26.18 25.23 -19.63
CA VAL A 742 26.40 26.64 -19.32
C VAL A 742 26.05 26.87 -17.85
N HIS A 743 26.98 27.48 -17.11
CA HIS A 743 26.83 27.83 -15.70
C HIS A 743 26.66 29.35 -15.58
N THR A 744 25.53 29.80 -15.10
CA THR A 744 25.27 31.24 -14.95
C THR A 744 24.88 31.52 -13.50
N PRO A 745 25.69 32.31 -12.75
CA PRO A 745 25.31 32.70 -11.40
C PRO A 745 24.14 33.71 -11.46
N VAL A 746 23.23 33.60 -10.51
CA VAL A 746 22.07 34.47 -10.34
C VAL A 746 21.86 34.76 -8.87
N THR A 747 21.58 36.00 -8.51
CA THR A 747 21.16 36.38 -7.16
C THR A 747 19.66 36.55 -7.18
N VAL A 748 18.99 35.76 -6.35
CA VAL A 748 17.54 35.78 -6.12
C VAL A 748 17.29 36.67 -4.91
N GLY A 749 16.60 37.78 -5.11
CA GLY A 749 16.18 38.71 -4.07
C GLY A 749 14.69 38.51 -3.71
N PRO A 750 14.08 39.44 -2.98
CA PRO A 750 12.68 39.33 -2.54
C PRO A 750 11.66 39.40 -3.69
N GLU A 751 12.08 39.85 -4.86
CA GLU A 751 11.26 39.85 -6.08
C GLU A 751 11.66 38.67 -6.99
N SER A 752 10.74 38.23 -7.87
CA SER A 752 11.04 37.19 -8.86
C SER A 752 12.19 37.58 -9.77
N ALA A 753 13.20 36.73 -9.87
CA ALA A 753 14.35 36.94 -10.76
C ALA A 753 14.06 36.33 -12.16
N GLU A 754 14.53 37.05 -13.21
CA GLU A 754 14.51 36.49 -14.57
C GLU A 754 15.94 36.28 -15.05
N LEU A 755 16.23 35.07 -15.56
CA LEU A 755 17.52 34.72 -16.13
C LEU A 755 17.33 33.93 -17.42
N ASN A 756 17.70 34.53 -18.57
CA ASN A 756 17.71 33.84 -19.85
C ASN A 756 19.09 33.22 -20.09
N VAL A 757 19.12 31.95 -20.51
CA VAL A 757 20.34 31.19 -20.73
C VAL A 757 20.47 30.85 -22.23
N GLU A 758 21.61 31.15 -22.84
CA GLU A 758 21.89 30.81 -24.23
C GLU A 758 22.85 29.63 -24.30
N LEU A 759 22.43 28.54 -24.96
CA LEU A 759 23.22 27.34 -25.19
C LEU A 759 23.81 27.36 -26.59
N GLY A 760 25.13 27.51 -26.73
CA GLY A 760 25.81 27.47 -28.02
C GLY A 760 27.32 27.65 -27.87
N HIS A 761 28.11 27.04 -28.76
CA HIS A 761 29.53 27.34 -28.89
C HIS A 761 29.67 28.67 -29.65
N GLY A 762 30.03 29.73 -28.96
CA GLY A 762 30.58 30.93 -29.61
C GLY A 762 31.93 30.56 -30.21
N VAL A 763 32.01 30.47 -31.51
CA VAL A 763 33.29 30.55 -32.21
C VAL A 763 33.67 32.03 -32.15
N SER A 764 34.44 32.43 -31.15
CA SER A 764 35.10 33.71 -31.10
C SER A 764 36.29 33.70 -32.08
N ASN A 765 36.01 34.08 -33.32
CA ASN A 765 36.99 34.64 -34.22
C ASN A 765 36.80 36.14 -34.20
N GLU A 766 37.55 36.81 -33.32
CA GLU A 766 38.02 38.17 -33.55
C GLU A 766 39.18 38.40 -32.59
N ILE A 767 40.38 38.31 -33.16
CA ILE A 767 41.62 38.91 -32.64
C ILE A 767 41.49 40.39 -32.95
N GLU A 768 41.12 41.23 -32.01
CA GLU A 768 41.44 42.67 -32.07
C GLU A 768 42.48 42.96 -30.98
N ALA A 769 43.58 43.44 -31.46
CA ALA A 769 44.75 43.88 -30.72
C ALA A 769 44.50 45.22 -30.03
N GLY A 770 44.88 45.35 -28.78
CA GLY A 770 45.44 46.58 -28.25
C GLY A 770 44.56 47.42 -27.34
N ASP A 771 44.72 47.29 -26.06
CA ASP A 771 45.03 48.38 -25.14
C ASP A 771 45.68 47.88 -23.83
N PRO A 772 46.89 48.30 -23.48
CA PRO A 772 47.62 47.80 -22.34
C PRO A 772 47.50 48.76 -21.14
N THR A 773 46.33 48.84 -20.48
CA THR A 773 46.25 49.55 -19.22
C THR A 773 45.09 48.98 -18.35
N LEU A 774 45.29 47.85 -17.71
CA LEU A 774 44.59 47.51 -16.45
C LEU A 774 45.30 46.30 -15.76
N PRO A 775 45.43 46.28 -14.45
CA PRO A 775 46.31 45.35 -13.75
C PRO A 775 45.70 43.93 -13.63
N ALA A 776 46.60 42.95 -13.70
CA ALA A 776 46.37 41.52 -13.60
C ALA A 776 45.71 41.09 -12.26
N GLN A 777 44.62 40.32 -12.38
CA GLN A 777 44.12 39.49 -11.32
C GLN A 777 44.74 38.07 -11.42
N PRO A 778 45.00 37.38 -10.28
CA PRO A 778 45.80 36.17 -10.25
C PRO A 778 45.00 34.94 -10.76
N ALA A 779 45.68 34.11 -11.51
CA ALA A 779 45.22 32.84 -12.02
C ALA A 779 44.89 31.83 -10.90
N VAL A 780 43.70 31.26 -10.94
CA VAL A 780 43.29 30.09 -10.16
C VAL A 780 43.78 28.83 -10.90
N VAL A 781 44.66 28.10 -10.23
CA VAL A 781 45.23 26.85 -10.70
C VAL A 781 44.16 25.76 -10.73
N GLN A 782 43.91 25.16 -11.89
CA GLN A 782 43.23 23.92 -12.04
C GLN A 782 44.10 22.77 -11.54
N HIS A 783 43.65 22.05 -10.49
CA HIS A 783 44.14 20.72 -10.22
C HIS A 783 43.20 19.72 -10.91
N ALA A 784 43.74 19.02 -11.90
CA ALA A 784 43.25 17.75 -12.39
C ALA A 784 43.66 16.67 -11.34
N ALA A 785 42.74 15.84 -10.96
CA ALA A 785 43.02 14.58 -10.29
C ALA A 785 42.31 13.45 -11.02
N GLU A 786 43.05 12.39 -11.26
CA GLU A 786 42.76 11.11 -11.88
C GLU A 786 41.50 10.42 -11.34
#